data_1d2f12a96839c2ef99c8693e2f5dd6fe
#
_entry.id   1d2f12a96839c2ef99c8693e2f5dd6fe
#
_cell.length_a   1.000
_cell.length_b   1.000
_cell.length_c   1.000
_cell.angle_alpha   90.00
_cell.angle_beta   90.00
_cell.angle_gamma   90.00
#
_symmetry.space_group_name_H-M   'P 1'
#
loop_
_entity.id
_entity.type
_entity.pdbx_description
1 polymer ?
#
loop_
_entity_poly.entity_id
_entity_poly.type
_entity_poly.pdbx_seq_one_letter_code
_entity_poly.pdbx_strand_id
1 'polypeptide(L)'
;MQLEHTETLQLDYELPEYPEIDPRYRRAPRRESHLSRADQALAIKNALRYIHPDHHAQMAKEFAQELAEHGRIYGYRFRPAGAIYGKPIDEYKGRCIEGRAIQVMIDNNLDFDVALYPYELTTYGETGQVCQNWMQYRLIKKYLEQLTDEQTLVVMSGHPLGLFHSHRLAPRVIISNGLMVGTFDDQENFNRAAALGVANYGQMTAGGWMYIGPQGIVHGTFNTLLNAGRLILGIPNDQNLAGRLFVSAGLGGMSGAQGKAAEIAGAASIIAEVDDSRIDTRFTQGWVSHRTSDLAEAVEIARTHQKNGEPCAVAYHGNIVDLLEYLYEKQVHVDLMSDQTSCHVPYDGGYCPQGLSFAERTRMLAEEPEAFRTLVDQTLQHHYEMICKFHDRGTYFFDYGNSFLKAVYDSGVKAVCKNGENDLDGFVFPSYVEDILGPCLFDYGYGPFRWCCLSRKPEDLHKTDMAAAEYIRTHNRRYQDYDNYVWVRDAEKNRLVVGTQCRILYQDAMGRMNLALKFNEMVRNGEIGPVILGRDHHDTGGTDAPFRETSNIKDGSNIMAEMATQCYAGNAARGMSYIALHNGGGTGIGRAINGGFGMVLDGSERVDTILRMAMPWDTMVGVARRSWACNEHAMTTAAEYNELYAGQDHITMPYVADSAVVEQAVAQLER
;
A
#
# COMPACT_ATOMS: atom_id res chain seq x y z
N MET A 1 36.98 25.09 -14.02
CA MET A 1 35.55 25.23 -14.23
C MET A 1 35.02 25.98 -13.02
N GLN A 2 34.74 27.25 -13.13
CA GLN A 2 34.13 28.04 -12.07
C GLN A 2 32.69 27.52 -11.92
N LEU A 3 32.38 26.99 -10.74
CA LEU A 3 30.99 26.75 -10.34
C LEU A 3 30.32 28.13 -10.33
N GLU A 4 29.46 28.40 -11.33
CA GLU A 4 28.49 29.48 -11.22
C GLU A 4 27.76 29.28 -9.87
N HIS A 5 27.56 30.39 -9.16
CA HIS A 5 26.86 30.39 -7.86
C HIS A 5 25.58 29.57 -7.99
N THR A 6 25.58 28.34 -7.49
CA THR A 6 24.37 27.54 -7.34
C THR A 6 23.49 28.30 -6.37
N GLU A 7 22.36 28.82 -6.85
CA GLU A 7 21.30 29.32 -5.97
C GLU A 7 21.08 28.28 -4.89
N THR A 8 21.19 28.69 -3.66
CA THR A 8 20.95 27.81 -2.51
C THR A 8 19.51 27.33 -2.60
N LEU A 9 19.30 26.00 -2.75
CA LEU A 9 17.96 25.42 -2.84
C LEU A 9 17.33 25.46 -1.45
N GLN A 10 16.66 26.54 -1.14
CA GLN A 10 15.96 26.81 0.11
C GLN A 10 14.53 27.27 -0.21
N LEU A 11 13.68 27.35 0.81
CA LEU A 11 12.39 28.00 0.68
C LEU A 11 12.56 29.48 0.37
N ASP A 12 11.56 30.08 -0.26
CA ASP A 12 11.57 31.49 -0.56
C ASP A 12 11.68 32.30 0.72
N TYR A 13 12.39 33.44 0.64
CA TYR A 13 12.61 34.32 1.82
C TYR A 13 11.27 34.84 2.37
N GLU A 14 10.36 35.27 1.47
CA GLU A 14 9.08 35.81 1.87
C GLU A 14 8.17 34.70 2.39
N LEU A 15 7.60 34.92 3.59
CA LEU A 15 6.59 34.00 4.14
C LEU A 15 5.30 34.10 3.32
N PRO A 16 4.74 32.97 2.88
CA PRO A 16 3.43 32.99 2.21
C PRO A 16 2.32 33.43 3.19
N GLU A 17 1.24 33.97 2.65
CA GLU A 17 0.02 34.16 3.43
C GLU A 17 -0.48 32.82 3.95
N TYR A 18 -1.12 32.84 5.13
CA TYR A 18 -1.69 31.60 5.70
C TYR A 18 -2.93 31.22 4.89
N PRO A 19 -2.92 30.07 4.19
CA PRO A 19 -4.03 29.70 3.31
C PRO A 19 -5.26 29.27 4.12
N GLU A 20 -6.45 29.60 3.62
CA GLU A 20 -7.71 29.13 4.20
C GLU A 20 -7.84 27.61 4.11
N ILE A 21 -8.50 27.01 5.10
CA ILE A 21 -8.84 25.59 5.13
C ILE A 21 -10.29 25.46 4.66
N ASP A 22 -10.51 24.69 3.59
CA ASP A 22 -11.84 24.36 3.11
C ASP A 22 -12.44 23.25 3.99
N PRO A 23 -13.55 23.51 4.72
CA PRO A 23 -14.13 22.55 5.64
C PRO A 23 -14.77 21.33 4.96
N ARG A 24 -14.88 21.31 3.63
CA ARG A 24 -15.40 20.17 2.86
C ARG A 24 -14.41 19.00 2.84
N TYR A 25 -13.11 19.25 3.03
CA TYR A 25 -12.09 18.22 3.02
C TYR A 25 -11.79 17.72 4.42
N ARG A 26 -11.55 16.42 4.50
CA ARG A 26 -11.25 15.74 5.76
C ARG A 26 -9.95 16.22 6.38
N ARG A 27 -9.94 16.24 7.69
CA ARG A 27 -8.77 16.54 8.51
C ARG A 27 -8.36 15.30 9.29
N ALA A 28 -7.06 15.10 9.48
CA ALA A 28 -6.57 14.06 10.36
C ALA A 28 -7.08 14.27 11.80
N PRO A 29 -7.37 13.18 12.53
CA PRO A 29 -7.70 13.28 13.95
C PRO A 29 -6.59 14.03 14.72
N ARG A 30 -6.98 14.80 15.72
CA ARG A 30 -6.03 15.36 16.66
C ARG A 30 -5.36 14.23 17.44
N ARG A 31 -4.04 14.36 17.64
CA ARG A 31 -3.26 13.44 18.46
C ARG A 31 -2.59 14.22 19.57
N GLU A 32 -2.63 13.67 20.76
CA GLU A 32 -1.92 14.27 21.88
C GLU A 32 -0.40 14.10 21.67
N SER A 33 0.35 15.16 21.98
CA SER A 33 1.80 15.11 21.93
C SER A 33 2.34 14.74 23.32
N HIS A 34 2.90 13.56 23.44
CA HIS A 34 3.60 13.10 24.67
C HIS A 34 5.05 13.58 24.75
N LEU A 35 5.42 14.59 23.97
CA LEU A 35 6.77 15.14 23.95
C LEU A 35 7.10 15.86 25.26
N SER A 36 8.26 15.57 25.83
CA SER A 36 8.84 16.37 26.93
C SER A 36 9.06 17.83 26.47
N ARG A 37 9.19 18.75 27.41
CA ARG A 37 9.51 20.16 27.10
C ARG A 37 10.78 20.29 26.26
N ALA A 38 11.79 19.45 26.51
CA ALA A 38 13.02 19.42 25.72
C ALA A 38 12.75 18.93 24.28
N ASP A 39 11.92 17.90 24.11
CA ASP A 39 11.53 17.39 22.79
C ASP A 39 10.65 18.39 22.03
N GLN A 40 9.73 19.10 22.68
CA GLN A 40 8.95 20.17 22.06
C GLN A 40 9.86 21.27 21.49
N ALA A 41 10.85 21.70 22.28
CA ALA A 41 11.85 22.67 21.82
C ALA A 41 12.66 22.12 20.63
N LEU A 42 13.00 20.83 20.65
CA LEU A 42 13.72 20.16 19.56
C LEU A 42 12.85 20.06 18.30
N ALA A 43 11.57 19.71 18.40
CA ALA A 43 10.63 19.66 17.29
C ALA A 43 10.50 21.03 16.59
N ILE A 44 10.31 22.09 17.35
CA ILE A 44 10.25 23.47 16.82
C ILE A 44 11.57 23.84 16.16
N LYS A 45 12.72 23.53 16.77
CA LYS A 45 14.04 23.79 16.20
C LYS A 45 14.24 23.02 14.89
N ASN A 46 13.76 21.79 14.81
CA ASN A 46 13.80 20.98 13.59
C ASN A 46 12.96 21.59 12.46
N ALA A 47 11.78 22.12 12.77
CA ALA A 47 10.93 22.80 11.79
C ALA A 47 11.53 24.14 11.33
N LEU A 48 12.17 24.89 12.22
CA LEU A 48 12.82 26.16 11.88
C LEU A 48 14.01 26.00 10.93
N ARG A 49 14.58 24.79 10.74
CA ARG A 49 15.68 24.55 9.78
C ARG A 49 15.32 24.90 8.33
N TYR A 50 14.05 24.95 8.00
CA TYR A 50 13.58 25.29 6.65
C TYR A 50 13.41 26.81 6.45
N ILE A 51 13.44 27.59 7.52
CA ILE A 51 13.00 28.99 7.55
C ILE A 51 14.21 29.91 7.72
N HIS A 52 14.18 31.05 6.98
CA HIS A 52 15.22 32.07 7.17
C HIS A 52 15.19 32.60 8.60
N PRO A 53 16.36 32.85 9.26
CA PRO A 53 16.42 33.27 10.66
C PRO A 53 15.58 34.49 11.01
N ASP A 54 15.42 35.46 10.12
CA ASP A 54 14.62 36.67 10.33
C ASP A 54 13.16 36.36 10.67
N HIS A 55 12.63 35.22 10.25
CA HIS A 55 11.27 34.78 10.49
C HIS A 55 11.12 33.81 11.67
N HIS A 56 12.23 33.39 12.32
CA HIS A 56 12.19 32.37 13.38
C HIS A 56 11.25 32.79 14.55
N ALA A 57 11.25 34.07 14.95
CA ALA A 57 10.45 34.54 16.08
C ALA A 57 8.94 34.41 15.83
N GLN A 58 8.50 34.60 14.58
CA GLN A 58 7.11 34.42 14.16
C GLN A 58 6.80 32.92 14.02
N MET A 59 7.60 32.21 13.26
CA MET A 59 7.33 30.82 12.90
C MET A 59 7.42 29.87 14.10
N ALA A 60 8.29 30.15 15.08
CA ALA A 60 8.35 29.36 16.31
C ALA A 60 7.02 29.36 17.07
N LYS A 61 6.27 30.48 17.07
CA LYS A 61 4.95 30.56 17.71
C LYS A 61 3.91 29.74 16.96
N GLU A 62 3.91 29.84 15.62
CA GLU A 62 2.99 29.07 14.78
C GLU A 62 3.27 27.56 14.91
N PHE A 63 4.52 27.13 14.87
CA PHE A 63 4.91 25.73 15.05
C PHE A 63 4.60 25.21 16.46
N ALA A 64 4.75 26.03 17.50
CA ALA A 64 4.36 25.67 18.86
C ALA A 64 2.83 25.44 18.96
N GLN A 65 2.04 26.27 18.28
CA GLN A 65 0.59 26.11 18.21
C GLN A 65 0.22 24.83 17.45
N GLU A 66 0.78 24.60 16.26
CA GLU A 66 0.52 23.36 15.49
C GLU A 66 0.88 22.11 16.31
N LEU A 67 2.04 22.12 17.01
CA LEU A 67 2.46 21.01 17.85
C LEU A 67 1.48 20.75 19.01
N ALA A 68 0.97 21.80 19.64
CA ALA A 68 -0.02 21.69 20.72
C ALA A 68 -1.41 21.22 20.21
N GLU A 69 -1.82 21.66 19.03
CA GLU A 69 -3.13 21.35 18.46
C GLU A 69 -3.19 19.99 17.76
N HIS A 70 -2.10 19.57 17.13
CA HIS A 70 -2.07 18.39 16.23
C HIS A 70 -1.07 17.32 16.65
N GLY A 71 -0.26 17.54 17.68
CA GLY A 71 0.82 16.65 18.09
C GLY A 71 2.01 16.60 17.11
N ARG A 72 1.95 17.35 16.01
CA ARG A 72 2.99 17.45 14.96
C ARG A 72 3.01 18.82 14.33
N ILE A 73 4.11 19.16 13.66
CA ILE A 73 4.27 20.41 12.91
C ILE A 73 4.11 20.08 11.42
N TYR A 74 2.99 20.50 10.84
CA TYR A 74 2.71 20.33 9.41
C TYR A 74 3.15 21.52 8.57
N GLY A 75 3.37 22.69 9.17
CA GLY A 75 3.73 23.92 8.48
C GLY A 75 2.62 24.42 7.55
N TYR A 76 1.39 24.48 8.04
CA TYR A 76 0.21 24.79 7.23
C TYR A 76 0.29 26.10 6.44
N ARG A 77 1.05 27.09 6.91
CA ARG A 77 1.33 28.32 6.16
C ARG A 77 1.96 28.04 4.79
N PHE A 78 2.77 27.01 4.67
CA PHE A 78 3.50 26.66 3.43
C PHE A 78 2.69 25.78 2.48
N ARG A 79 1.48 25.43 2.84
CA ARG A 79 0.54 24.72 1.99
C ARG A 79 0.21 25.53 0.71
N PRO A 80 -0.07 24.91 -0.44
CA PRO A 80 -0.67 25.59 -1.58
C PRO A 80 -1.99 26.29 -1.19
N ALA A 81 -2.29 27.41 -1.82
CA ALA A 81 -3.49 28.19 -1.50
C ALA A 81 -4.80 27.47 -1.87
N GLY A 82 -4.78 26.56 -2.82
CA GLY A 82 -5.94 25.78 -3.26
C GLY A 82 -5.78 24.28 -3.06
N ALA A 83 -6.76 23.53 -3.52
CA ALA A 83 -6.69 22.08 -3.60
C ALA A 83 -5.61 21.63 -4.59
N ILE A 84 -4.93 20.52 -4.27
CA ILE A 84 -3.95 19.91 -5.14
C ILE A 84 -4.67 18.88 -6.01
N TYR A 85 -4.36 18.90 -7.30
CA TYR A 85 -4.74 17.88 -8.25
C TYR A 85 -3.53 17.55 -9.14
N GLY A 86 -3.33 16.28 -9.43
CA GLY A 86 -2.33 15.91 -10.42
C GLY A 86 -2.66 16.58 -11.76
N LYS A 87 -1.66 17.11 -12.48
CA LYS A 87 -1.80 17.78 -13.78
C LYS A 87 -1.09 17.00 -14.88
N PRO A 88 -1.37 17.27 -16.16
CA PRO A 88 -0.55 16.77 -17.26
C PRO A 88 0.93 17.12 -17.06
N ILE A 89 1.83 16.21 -17.46
CA ILE A 89 3.28 16.38 -17.25
C ILE A 89 3.84 17.67 -17.85
N ASP A 90 3.23 18.17 -18.94
CA ASP A 90 3.68 19.39 -19.63
C ASP A 90 3.40 20.68 -18.84
N GLU A 91 2.55 20.62 -17.84
CA GLU A 91 2.28 21.73 -16.92
C GLU A 91 3.30 21.84 -15.78
N TYR A 92 4.16 20.84 -15.63
CA TYR A 92 5.19 20.83 -14.58
C TYR A 92 6.52 21.35 -15.14
N LYS A 93 7.19 22.19 -14.33
CA LYS A 93 8.55 22.65 -14.60
C LYS A 93 9.56 21.57 -14.20
N GLY A 94 10.65 21.49 -14.91
CA GLY A 94 11.76 20.59 -14.60
C GLY A 94 12.72 20.44 -15.77
N ARG A 95 14.02 20.29 -15.43
CA ARG A 95 15.11 20.17 -16.42
C ARG A 95 15.16 18.78 -17.06
N CYS A 96 14.68 17.74 -16.36
CA CYS A 96 14.57 16.38 -16.89
C CYS A 96 13.12 15.87 -16.81
N ILE A 97 12.81 14.87 -17.63
CA ILE A 97 11.46 14.30 -17.70
C ILE A 97 11.09 13.58 -16.38
N GLU A 98 12.05 12.93 -15.76
CA GLU A 98 11.87 12.22 -14.49
C GLU A 98 11.47 13.19 -13.37
N GLY A 99 12.10 14.36 -13.28
CA GLY A 99 11.73 15.39 -12.30
C GLY A 99 10.29 15.86 -12.45
N ARG A 100 9.82 16.03 -13.68
CA ARG A 100 8.42 16.39 -13.98
C ARG A 100 7.47 15.24 -13.68
N ALA A 101 7.80 14.02 -14.09
CA ALA A 101 6.99 12.82 -13.85
C ALA A 101 6.78 12.54 -12.36
N ILE A 102 7.84 12.67 -11.54
CA ILE A 102 7.77 12.47 -10.10
C ILE A 102 6.87 13.54 -9.44
N GLN A 103 6.93 14.80 -9.91
CA GLN A 103 6.03 15.84 -9.44
C GLN A 103 4.55 15.52 -9.73
N VAL A 104 4.23 14.95 -10.91
CA VAL A 104 2.87 14.48 -11.23
C VAL A 104 2.42 13.45 -10.18
N MET A 105 3.27 12.49 -9.85
CA MET A 105 2.92 11.42 -8.92
C MET A 105 2.81 11.90 -7.47
N ILE A 106 3.64 12.85 -7.03
CA ILE A 106 3.51 13.49 -5.71
C ILE A 106 2.15 14.19 -5.60
N ASP A 107 1.79 14.99 -6.60
CA ASP A 107 0.51 15.72 -6.61
C ASP A 107 -0.68 14.75 -6.76
N ASN A 108 -0.53 13.64 -7.48
CA ASN A 108 -1.55 12.59 -7.53
C ASN A 108 -1.76 11.90 -6.17
N ASN A 109 -0.69 11.68 -5.40
CA ASN A 109 -0.79 11.13 -4.05
C ASN A 109 -1.49 12.07 -3.07
N LEU A 110 -1.42 13.38 -3.32
CA LEU A 110 -2.04 14.43 -2.52
C LEU A 110 -3.29 15.03 -3.15
N ASP A 111 -3.73 14.49 -4.29
CA ASP A 111 -4.94 14.89 -4.99
C ASP A 111 -6.13 14.83 -4.02
N PHE A 112 -6.89 15.93 -3.94
CA PHE A 112 -7.92 16.10 -2.93
C PHE A 112 -9.11 15.15 -3.12
N ASP A 113 -9.25 14.53 -4.29
CA ASP A 113 -10.21 13.45 -4.54
C ASP A 113 -9.66 12.06 -4.20
N VAL A 114 -8.35 11.96 -3.92
CA VAL A 114 -7.63 10.70 -3.68
C VAL A 114 -7.14 10.57 -2.23
N ALA A 115 -6.49 11.62 -1.71
CA ALA A 115 -5.85 11.59 -0.39
C ALA A 115 -6.87 11.55 0.75
N LEU A 116 -6.57 10.74 1.79
CA LEU A 116 -7.45 10.61 2.96
C LEU A 116 -7.49 11.90 3.79
N TYR A 117 -6.32 12.49 4.08
CA TYR A 117 -6.17 13.77 4.80
C TYR A 117 -5.20 14.67 4.02
N PRO A 118 -5.68 15.32 2.95
CA PRO A 118 -4.79 16.07 2.05
C PRO A 118 -4.04 17.20 2.76
N TYR A 119 -4.65 17.84 3.73
CA TYR A 119 -4.01 18.92 4.50
C TYR A 119 -2.88 18.45 5.40
N GLU A 120 -2.91 17.21 5.84
CA GLU A 120 -1.88 16.56 6.66
C GLU A 120 -0.97 15.63 5.83
N LEU A 121 -0.93 15.81 4.50
CA LEU A 121 -0.08 15.08 3.55
C LEU A 121 -0.27 13.55 3.60
N THR A 122 -1.42 13.09 4.10
CA THR A 122 -1.72 11.67 4.28
C THR A 122 -2.52 11.14 3.11
N THR A 123 -1.92 10.20 2.37
CA THR A 123 -2.55 9.57 1.21
C THR A 123 -3.57 8.52 1.64
N TYR A 124 -3.20 7.57 2.51
CA TYR A 124 -4.07 6.48 2.98
C TYR A 124 -3.60 5.89 4.32
N GLY A 125 -4.38 4.95 4.87
CA GLY A 125 -4.00 4.15 6.04
C GLY A 125 -3.84 4.95 7.33
N GLU A 126 -4.61 6.03 7.51
CA GLU A 126 -4.62 6.95 8.64
C GLU A 126 -3.32 7.78 8.79
N THR A 127 -2.15 7.22 8.50
CA THR A 127 -0.85 7.85 8.75
C THR A 127 0.16 7.75 7.61
N GLY A 128 -0.18 7.10 6.48
CA GLY A 128 0.70 6.96 5.32
C GLY A 128 0.91 8.27 4.58
N GLN A 129 2.11 8.86 4.67
CA GLN A 129 2.41 10.22 4.23
C GLN A 129 3.36 10.27 3.03
N VAL A 130 3.13 11.25 2.16
CA VAL A 130 4.04 11.64 1.07
C VAL A 130 5.35 12.22 1.62
N CYS A 131 5.24 13.10 2.59
CA CYS A 131 6.32 13.69 3.41
C CYS A 131 5.70 14.24 4.69
N GLN A 132 6.50 14.74 5.62
CA GLN A 132 6.03 15.08 6.97
C GLN A 132 5.32 16.43 7.07
N ASN A 133 5.73 17.42 6.24
CA ASN A 133 5.25 18.80 6.33
C ASN A 133 5.31 19.53 4.98
N TRP A 134 4.62 20.67 4.90
CA TRP A 134 4.50 21.45 3.67
C TRP A 134 5.79 22.16 3.27
N MET A 135 6.72 22.40 4.20
CA MET A 135 8.04 22.91 3.87
C MET A 135 8.83 21.88 3.06
N GLN A 136 8.79 20.61 3.47
CA GLN A 136 9.38 19.49 2.71
C GLN A 136 8.76 19.36 1.33
N TYR A 137 7.43 19.38 1.22
CA TYR A 137 6.75 19.32 -0.08
C TYR A 137 7.25 20.40 -1.04
N ARG A 138 7.26 21.69 -0.60
CA ARG A 138 7.74 22.78 -1.44
C ARG A 138 9.21 22.59 -1.84
N LEU A 139 10.04 22.18 -0.89
CA LEU A 139 11.48 22.03 -1.14
C LEU A 139 11.75 20.84 -2.07
N ILE A 140 11.06 19.70 -1.90
CA ILE A 140 11.14 18.55 -2.81
C ILE A 140 10.78 18.98 -4.24
N LYS A 141 9.65 19.69 -4.41
CA LYS A 141 9.23 20.20 -5.73
C LYS A 141 10.30 21.08 -6.36
N LYS A 142 10.89 22.01 -5.60
CA LYS A 142 11.97 22.88 -6.05
C LYS A 142 13.22 22.10 -6.47
N TYR A 143 13.60 21.05 -5.72
CA TYR A 143 14.69 20.15 -6.08
C TYR A 143 14.39 19.37 -7.38
N LEU A 144 13.17 18.87 -7.53
CA LEU A 144 12.75 18.14 -8.74
C LEU A 144 12.72 19.05 -10.00
N GLU A 145 12.41 20.33 -9.85
CA GLU A 145 12.50 21.32 -10.95
C GLU A 145 13.95 21.55 -11.40
N GLN A 146 14.91 21.51 -10.46
CA GLN A 146 16.33 21.75 -10.73
C GLN A 146 17.11 20.49 -11.12
N LEU A 147 16.56 19.31 -10.82
CA LEU A 147 17.18 18.01 -11.04
C LEU A 147 17.55 17.81 -12.53
N THR A 148 18.79 17.44 -12.77
CA THR A 148 19.30 17.06 -14.09
C THR A 148 19.43 15.55 -14.23
N ASP A 149 19.70 15.07 -15.43
CA ASP A 149 19.94 13.65 -15.72
C ASP A 149 21.33 13.14 -15.29
N GLU A 150 22.17 14.02 -14.75
CA GLU A 150 23.46 13.69 -14.14
C GLU A 150 23.48 13.92 -12.60
N GLN A 151 22.28 14.01 -12.00
CA GLN A 151 22.15 14.20 -10.54
C GLN A 151 21.17 13.20 -9.94
N THR A 152 21.35 12.93 -8.66
CA THR A 152 20.44 12.16 -7.80
C THR A 152 20.01 13.01 -6.63
N LEU A 153 18.71 13.19 -6.45
CA LEU A 153 18.11 13.75 -5.25
C LEU A 153 18.03 12.66 -4.17
N VAL A 154 18.54 12.95 -2.97
CA VAL A 154 18.41 12.06 -1.81
C VAL A 154 17.36 12.61 -0.86
N VAL A 155 16.36 11.79 -0.53
CA VAL A 155 15.25 12.13 0.36
C VAL A 155 15.23 11.15 1.54
N MET A 156 15.39 11.68 2.74
CA MET A 156 15.37 10.93 4.00
C MET A 156 14.15 11.35 4.82
N SER A 157 13.20 10.46 5.01
CA SER A 157 11.96 10.72 5.75
C SER A 157 11.27 12.04 5.32
N GLY A 158 11.11 12.24 4.02
CA GLY A 158 10.55 13.45 3.43
C GLY A 158 11.53 14.64 3.35
N HIS A 159 12.71 14.53 3.92
CA HIS A 159 13.71 15.59 3.98
C HIS A 159 14.63 15.53 2.77
N PRO A 160 14.61 16.51 1.85
CA PRO A 160 15.52 16.52 0.71
C PRO A 160 16.91 16.97 1.19
N LEU A 161 17.85 16.01 1.24
CA LEU A 161 19.21 16.25 1.73
C LEU A 161 20.10 16.97 0.72
N GLY A 162 19.82 16.80 -0.58
CA GLY A 162 20.58 17.47 -1.63
C GLY A 162 20.58 16.75 -2.97
N LEU A 163 21.09 17.44 -4.00
CA LEU A 163 21.41 16.90 -5.31
C LEU A 163 22.89 16.51 -5.37
N PHE A 164 23.13 15.25 -5.68
CA PHE A 164 24.48 14.70 -5.79
C PHE A 164 24.80 14.36 -7.24
N HIS A 165 26.02 14.62 -7.66
CA HIS A 165 26.50 14.22 -8.98
C HIS A 165 26.37 12.71 -9.15
N SER A 166 25.90 12.31 -10.34
CA SER A 166 25.59 10.95 -10.70
C SER A 166 25.79 10.73 -12.19
N HIS A 167 25.20 9.73 -12.76
CA HIS A 167 25.24 9.43 -14.19
C HIS A 167 23.85 9.04 -14.70
N ARG A 168 23.64 9.08 -16.00
CA ARG A 168 22.34 8.91 -16.63
C ARG A 168 21.63 7.57 -16.32
N LEU A 169 22.37 6.51 -15.97
CA LEU A 169 21.80 5.21 -15.58
C LEU A 169 21.56 5.07 -14.08
N ALA A 170 21.91 6.07 -13.26
CA ALA A 170 21.60 6.04 -11.84
C ALA A 170 20.16 6.52 -11.58
N PRO A 171 19.54 6.17 -10.45
CA PRO A 171 18.27 6.74 -10.03
C PRO A 171 18.32 8.26 -9.92
N ARG A 172 17.27 8.92 -10.40
CA ARG A 172 17.10 10.38 -10.22
C ARG A 172 16.73 10.73 -8.79
N VAL A 173 16.05 9.82 -8.06
CA VAL A 173 15.70 10.01 -6.65
C VAL A 173 15.92 8.72 -5.87
N ILE A 174 16.50 8.86 -4.68
CA ILE A 174 16.64 7.79 -3.68
C ILE A 174 15.85 8.21 -2.45
N ILE A 175 14.88 7.37 -2.05
CA ILE A 175 13.99 7.64 -0.92
C ILE A 175 14.18 6.58 0.16
N SER A 176 14.25 7.02 1.42
CA SER A 176 14.10 6.15 2.58
C SER A 176 13.17 6.79 3.60
N ASN A 177 12.29 6.01 4.20
CA ASN A 177 11.32 6.51 5.17
C ASN A 177 11.30 5.66 6.43
N GLY A 178 11.55 6.28 7.57
CA GLY A 178 11.35 5.71 8.90
C GLY A 178 12.19 4.48 9.22
N LEU A 179 13.29 4.23 8.51
CA LEU A 179 14.18 3.10 8.77
C LEU A 179 14.91 3.32 10.10
N MET A 180 14.49 2.60 11.12
CA MET A 180 15.00 2.75 12.49
C MET A 180 16.04 1.67 12.81
N VAL A 181 16.96 1.98 13.69
CA VAL A 181 17.89 1.00 14.27
C VAL A 181 17.10 0.08 15.20
N GLY A 182 17.32 -1.22 15.15
CA GLY A 182 16.48 -2.24 15.80
C GLY A 182 16.15 -2.01 17.26
N THR A 183 17.07 -1.43 18.06
CA THR A 183 16.80 -1.06 19.47
C THR A 183 15.66 -0.03 19.63
N PHE A 184 15.38 0.75 18.58
CA PHE A 184 14.37 1.81 18.57
C PHE A 184 13.24 1.51 17.58
N ASP A 185 13.23 0.33 16.96
CA ASP A 185 12.28 -0.01 15.90
C ASP A 185 10.96 -0.52 16.47
N ASP A 186 10.25 0.39 17.11
CA ASP A 186 8.92 0.20 17.67
C ASP A 186 8.02 1.43 17.44
N GLN A 187 6.73 1.27 17.65
CA GLN A 187 5.74 2.31 17.38
C GLN A 187 5.89 3.53 18.29
N GLU A 188 6.29 3.36 19.55
CA GLU A 188 6.43 4.46 20.52
C GLU A 188 7.59 5.36 20.13
N ASN A 189 8.77 4.79 19.89
CA ASN A 189 9.94 5.53 19.42
C ASN A 189 9.69 6.19 18.07
N PHE A 190 8.97 5.50 17.16
CA PHE A 190 8.58 6.07 15.89
C PHE A 190 7.64 7.28 16.05
N ASN A 191 6.62 7.19 16.89
CA ASN A 191 5.69 8.30 17.15
C ASN A 191 6.42 9.52 17.70
N ARG A 192 7.38 9.32 18.62
CA ARG A 192 8.25 10.38 19.10
C ARG A 192 9.09 10.99 17.97
N ALA A 193 9.76 10.17 17.15
CA ALA A 193 10.58 10.64 16.04
C ALA A 193 9.74 11.40 14.98
N ALA A 194 8.51 10.96 14.72
CA ALA A 194 7.58 11.64 13.82
C ALA A 194 7.10 13.00 14.40
N ALA A 195 6.83 13.07 15.70
CA ALA A 195 6.47 14.32 16.37
C ALA A 195 7.64 15.31 16.41
N LEU A 196 8.89 14.81 16.50
CA LEU A 196 10.11 15.60 16.35
C LEU A 196 10.37 16.10 14.93
N GLY A 197 9.61 15.63 13.94
CA GLY A 197 9.80 15.97 12.53
C GLY A 197 11.01 15.31 11.88
N VAL A 198 11.42 14.12 12.33
CA VAL A 198 12.61 13.41 11.82
C VAL A 198 12.32 12.03 11.22
N ALA A 199 11.09 11.51 11.35
CA ALA A 199 10.68 10.27 10.73
C ALA A 199 9.38 10.45 9.94
N ASN A 200 9.31 9.86 8.73
CA ASN A 200 8.13 9.81 7.89
C ASN A 200 7.59 8.38 7.81
N TYR A 201 6.31 8.18 8.03
CA TYR A 201 5.67 6.91 7.76
C TYR A 201 5.30 6.82 6.27
N GLY A 202 6.25 6.36 5.46
CA GLY A 202 6.09 6.30 4.02
C GLY A 202 4.99 5.35 3.57
N GLN A 203 4.69 4.34 4.33
CA GLN A 203 3.67 3.31 4.07
C GLN A 203 3.56 2.96 2.57
N MET A 204 4.52 2.20 2.05
CA MET A 204 4.52 1.71 0.66
C MET A 204 4.42 2.87 -0.37
N THR A 205 3.40 2.85 -1.22
CA THR A 205 3.23 3.80 -2.33
C THR A 205 2.84 5.22 -1.90
N ALA A 206 2.49 5.46 -0.63
CA ALA A 206 2.31 6.82 -0.14
C ALA A 206 3.65 7.57 -0.13
N GLY A 207 4.63 7.09 0.61
CA GLY A 207 5.97 7.68 0.66
C GLY A 207 6.88 7.27 -0.50
N GLY A 208 6.51 6.25 -1.27
CA GLY A 208 7.14 5.87 -2.54
C GLY A 208 6.57 6.58 -3.75
N TRP A 209 5.62 7.48 -3.56
CA TRP A 209 5.00 8.34 -4.58
C TRP A 209 4.48 7.59 -5.81
N MET A 210 3.94 6.39 -5.62
CA MET A 210 3.36 5.55 -6.70
C MET A 210 1.92 5.11 -6.41
N TYR A 211 1.21 5.81 -5.53
CA TYR A 211 -0.21 5.54 -5.29
C TYR A 211 -1.05 5.92 -6.52
N ILE A 212 -1.92 5.01 -6.94
CA ILE A 212 -2.76 5.14 -8.13
C ILE A 212 -4.26 5.24 -7.79
N GLY A 213 -4.56 5.66 -6.58
CA GLY A 213 -5.91 5.56 -6.04
C GLY A 213 -6.25 4.14 -5.58
N PRO A 214 -7.48 3.92 -5.11
CA PRO A 214 -7.89 2.65 -4.50
C PRO A 214 -7.98 1.48 -5.50
N GLN A 215 -7.88 1.69 -6.82
CA GLN A 215 -7.92 0.59 -7.81
C GLN A 215 -6.81 -0.45 -7.62
N GLY A 216 -5.65 -0.04 -7.03
CA GLY A 216 -4.57 -0.97 -6.76
C GLY A 216 -5.00 -2.12 -5.86
N ILE A 217 -5.68 -1.78 -4.78
CA ILE A 217 -6.18 -2.80 -3.84
C ILE A 217 -7.44 -3.48 -4.35
N VAL A 218 -8.23 -2.87 -5.26
CA VAL A 218 -9.36 -3.58 -5.90
C VAL A 218 -8.84 -4.82 -6.61
N HIS A 219 -7.76 -4.71 -7.36
CA HIS A 219 -7.18 -5.86 -8.08
C HIS A 219 -6.61 -6.91 -7.11
N GLY A 220 -5.91 -6.47 -6.05
CA GLY A 220 -5.42 -7.37 -5.00
C GLY A 220 -6.55 -8.13 -4.31
N THR A 221 -7.61 -7.43 -3.92
CA THR A 221 -8.79 -8.03 -3.28
C THR A 221 -9.54 -8.95 -4.24
N PHE A 222 -9.71 -8.56 -5.51
CA PHE A 222 -10.31 -9.39 -6.55
C PHE A 222 -9.56 -10.73 -6.71
N ASN A 223 -8.24 -10.70 -6.85
CA ASN A 223 -7.42 -11.90 -6.92
C ASN A 223 -7.51 -12.74 -5.64
N THR A 224 -7.49 -12.10 -4.48
CA THR A 224 -7.61 -12.79 -3.19
C THR A 224 -8.93 -13.53 -3.09
N LEU A 225 -10.06 -12.88 -3.38
CA LEU A 225 -11.39 -13.48 -3.28
C LEU A 225 -11.57 -14.62 -4.28
N LEU A 226 -11.18 -14.44 -5.55
CA LEU A 226 -11.28 -15.50 -6.56
C LEU A 226 -10.46 -16.72 -6.19
N ASN A 227 -9.20 -16.53 -5.73
CA ASN A 227 -8.34 -17.63 -5.39
C ASN A 227 -8.75 -18.29 -4.06
N ALA A 228 -9.27 -17.55 -3.08
CA ALA A 228 -9.91 -18.13 -1.90
C ALA A 228 -11.10 -19.02 -2.28
N GLY A 229 -11.94 -18.57 -3.20
CA GLY A 229 -13.04 -19.37 -3.73
C GLY A 229 -12.57 -20.66 -4.41
N ARG A 230 -11.52 -20.59 -5.22
CA ARG A 230 -10.94 -21.76 -5.89
C ARG A 230 -10.35 -22.77 -4.92
N LEU A 231 -9.53 -22.29 -3.97
CA LEU A 231 -8.82 -23.14 -3.02
C LEU A 231 -9.74 -23.74 -1.96
N ILE A 232 -10.64 -22.97 -1.43
CA ILE A 232 -11.43 -23.34 -0.24
C ILE A 232 -12.84 -23.77 -0.57
N LEU A 233 -13.50 -23.08 -1.51
CA LEU A 233 -14.89 -23.39 -1.89
C LEU A 233 -14.99 -24.30 -3.12
N GLY A 234 -13.86 -24.72 -3.70
CA GLY A 234 -13.80 -25.63 -4.85
C GLY A 234 -14.37 -25.06 -6.15
N ILE A 235 -14.32 -23.73 -6.32
CA ILE A 235 -14.81 -23.06 -7.53
C ILE A 235 -13.84 -23.33 -8.69
N PRO A 236 -14.29 -23.77 -9.87
CA PRO A 236 -13.45 -23.94 -11.05
C PRO A 236 -12.77 -22.65 -11.50
N ASN A 237 -11.58 -22.76 -12.14
CA ASN A 237 -10.78 -21.62 -12.56
C ASN A 237 -11.46 -20.68 -13.59
N ASP A 238 -12.44 -21.18 -14.32
CA ASP A 238 -13.24 -20.46 -15.32
C ASP A 238 -14.55 -19.89 -14.77
N GLN A 239 -14.81 -20.05 -13.47
CA GLN A 239 -16.01 -19.56 -12.78
C GLN A 239 -15.65 -18.45 -11.79
N ASN A 240 -16.69 -17.72 -11.36
CA ASN A 240 -16.61 -16.64 -10.38
C ASN A 240 -17.34 -17.00 -9.07
N LEU A 241 -17.48 -16.04 -8.16
CA LEU A 241 -18.09 -16.21 -6.84
C LEU A 241 -19.63 -16.05 -6.83
N ALA A 242 -20.31 -16.26 -7.93
CA ALA A 242 -21.78 -16.17 -7.97
C ALA A 242 -22.43 -17.08 -6.90
N GLY A 243 -23.36 -16.51 -6.14
CA GLY A 243 -24.03 -17.22 -5.05
C GLY A 243 -23.24 -17.31 -3.75
N ARG A 244 -22.08 -16.65 -3.63
CA ARG A 244 -21.26 -16.60 -2.41
C ARG A 244 -21.43 -15.28 -1.68
N LEU A 245 -21.31 -15.31 -0.34
CA LEU A 245 -21.38 -14.15 0.53
C LEU A 245 -20.01 -13.86 1.16
N PHE A 246 -19.52 -12.63 0.95
CA PHE A 246 -18.33 -12.10 1.59
C PHE A 246 -18.70 -11.02 2.61
N VAL A 247 -18.11 -11.06 3.80
CA VAL A 247 -18.33 -10.07 4.86
C VAL A 247 -16.99 -9.50 5.31
N SER A 248 -16.88 -8.18 5.43
CA SER A 248 -15.68 -7.49 5.89
C SER A 248 -15.99 -6.11 6.48
N ALA A 249 -14.95 -5.38 6.89
CA ALA A 249 -15.07 -4.02 7.42
C ALA A 249 -14.08 -3.05 6.76
N GLY A 250 -14.48 -1.78 6.73
CA GLY A 250 -13.71 -0.65 6.23
C GLY A 250 -14.04 -0.26 4.79
N LEU A 251 -14.24 1.06 4.58
CA LEU A 251 -14.44 1.70 3.26
C LEU A 251 -13.52 2.92 3.07
N GLY A 252 -12.39 2.94 3.78
CA GLY A 252 -11.38 4.01 3.71
C GLY A 252 -10.57 4.01 2.41
N GLY A 253 -9.34 4.51 2.48
CA GLY A 253 -8.44 4.64 1.33
C GLY A 253 -8.10 3.30 0.68
N MET A 254 -7.66 2.33 1.47
CA MET A 254 -7.36 0.97 1.01
C MET A 254 -8.59 0.07 1.06
N SER A 255 -9.26 0.01 2.20
CA SER A 255 -10.41 -0.86 2.43
C SER A 255 -11.62 -0.54 1.55
N GLY A 256 -11.74 0.67 1.04
CA GLY A 256 -12.81 1.08 0.14
C GLY A 256 -12.92 0.27 -1.17
N ALA A 257 -11.90 -0.51 -1.46
CA ALA A 257 -11.85 -1.40 -2.62
C ALA A 257 -12.68 -2.68 -2.49
N GLN A 258 -13.01 -3.11 -1.28
CA GLN A 258 -13.53 -4.45 -0.99
C GLN A 258 -14.87 -4.74 -1.67
N GLY A 259 -15.83 -3.81 -1.55
CA GLY A 259 -17.14 -3.98 -2.17
C GLY A 259 -17.03 -4.11 -3.67
N LYS A 260 -16.25 -3.23 -4.32
CA LYS A 260 -16.03 -3.26 -5.77
C LYS A 260 -15.33 -4.54 -6.22
N ALA A 261 -14.33 -4.98 -5.50
CA ALA A 261 -13.60 -6.22 -5.79
C ALA A 261 -14.54 -7.45 -5.68
N ALA A 262 -15.39 -7.50 -4.67
CA ALA A 262 -16.37 -8.57 -4.48
C ALA A 262 -17.38 -8.61 -5.63
N GLU A 263 -17.91 -7.46 -6.07
CA GLU A 263 -18.79 -7.37 -7.24
C GLU A 263 -18.12 -7.86 -8.53
N ILE A 264 -16.87 -7.42 -8.79
CA ILE A 264 -16.12 -7.86 -9.97
C ILE A 264 -15.85 -9.38 -9.91
N ALA A 265 -15.58 -9.90 -8.71
CA ALA A 265 -15.42 -11.34 -8.48
C ALA A 265 -16.73 -12.14 -8.54
N GLY A 266 -17.89 -11.48 -8.65
CA GLY A 266 -19.21 -12.10 -8.76
C GLY A 266 -19.90 -12.38 -7.43
N ALA A 267 -19.36 -11.96 -6.29
CA ALA A 267 -19.92 -12.20 -4.97
C ALA A 267 -20.97 -11.15 -4.55
N ALA A 268 -21.89 -11.55 -3.68
CA ALA A 268 -22.61 -10.64 -2.82
C ALA A 268 -21.73 -10.31 -1.60
N SER A 269 -21.73 -9.04 -1.14
CA SER A 269 -20.94 -8.64 0.02
C SER A 269 -21.64 -7.65 0.93
N ILE A 270 -21.27 -7.68 2.22
CA ILE A 270 -21.64 -6.66 3.22
C ILE A 270 -20.35 -6.13 3.81
N ILE A 271 -20.14 -4.82 3.70
CA ILE A 271 -18.95 -4.15 4.25
C ILE A 271 -19.40 -3.13 5.30
N ALA A 272 -19.01 -3.36 6.55
CA ALA A 272 -19.29 -2.45 7.65
C ALA A 272 -18.34 -1.24 7.62
N GLU A 273 -18.88 -0.03 7.82
CA GLU A 273 -18.10 1.21 7.94
C GLU A 273 -18.78 2.14 8.93
N VAL A 274 -18.02 2.72 9.84
CA VAL A 274 -18.51 3.62 10.88
C VAL A 274 -18.55 5.10 10.47
N ASP A 275 -17.83 5.45 9.42
CA ASP A 275 -17.77 6.82 8.87
C ASP A 275 -18.66 6.93 7.62
N ASP A 276 -19.83 7.53 7.81
CA ASP A 276 -20.81 7.73 6.72
C ASP A 276 -20.25 8.50 5.53
N SER A 277 -19.30 9.39 5.75
CA SER A 277 -18.64 10.14 4.66
C SER A 277 -17.79 9.26 3.75
N ARG A 278 -17.26 8.15 4.26
CA ARG A 278 -16.56 7.13 3.45
C ARG A 278 -17.56 6.33 2.62
N ILE A 279 -18.69 5.99 3.22
CA ILE A 279 -19.80 5.31 2.51
C ILE A 279 -20.31 6.17 1.35
N ASP A 280 -20.58 7.45 1.61
CA ASP A 280 -21.01 8.42 0.58
C ASP A 280 -20.01 8.51 -0.58
N THR A 281 -18.72 8.57 -0.25
CA THR A 281 -17.64 8.60 -1.25
C THR A 281 -17.69 7.36 -2.14
N ARG A 282 -17.75 6.15 -1.57
CA ARG A 282 -17.73 4.89 -2.33
C ARG A 282 -19.03 4.65 -3.09
N PHE A 283 -20.15 5.05 -2.54
CA PHE A 283 -21.45 4.99 -3.22
C PHE A 283 -21.49 5.92 -4.44
N THR A 284 -21.01 7.16 -4.29
CA THR A 284 -20.95 8.15 -5.39
C THR A 284 -19.99 7.69 -6.50
N GLN A 285 -18.88 7.03 -6.15
CA GLN A 285 -17.94 6.43 -7.11
C GLN A 285 -18.50 5.17 -7.79
N GLY A 286 -19.63 4.61 -7.33
CA GLY A 286 -20.18 3.33 -7.80
C GLY A 286 -19.33 2.12 -7.39
N TRP A 287 -18.70 2.20 -6.22
CA TRP A 287 -17.85 1.15 -5.65
C TRP A 287 -18.58 0.31 -4.59
N VAL A 288 -19.70 0.79 -4.11
CA VAL A 288 -20.73 0.01 -3.44
C VAL A 288 -22.07 0.29 -4.13
N SER A 289 -22.90 -0.73 -4.30
CA SER A 289 -24.17 -0.63 -5.03
C SER A 289 -25.36 -0.29 -4.13
N HIS A 290 -25.25 -0.59 -2.84
CA HIS A 290 -26.27 -0.32 -1.83
C HIS A 290 -25.65 0.27 -0.57
N ARG A 291 -26.43 1.06 0.19
CA ARG A 291 -26.05 1.58 1.49
C ARG A 291 -27.26 1.64 2.43
N THR A 292 -27.04 1.29 3.68
CA THR A 292 -28.06 1.36 4.73
C THR A 292 -27.43 1.38 6.12
N SER A 293 -28.14 1.90 7.11
CA SER A 293 -27.81 1.78 8.55
C SER A 293 -28.64 0.70 9.25
N ASP A 294 -29.56 0.05 8.54
CA ASP A 294 -30.39 -1.01 9.09
C ASP A 294 -29.77 -2.39 8.81
N LEU A 295 -29.45 -3.13 9.88
CA LEU A 295 -28.86 -4.47 9.80
C LEU A 295 -29.73 -5.48 9.03
N ALA A 296 -31.05 -5.44 9.27
CA ALA A 296 -31.96 -6.37 8.62
C ALA A 296 -32.04 -6.11 7.12
N GLU A 297 -32.11 -4.83 6.73
CA GLU A 297 -32.12 -4.42 5.35
C GLU A 297 -30.80 -4.78 4.64
N ALA A 298 -29.64 -4.52 5.27
CA ALA A 298 -28.34 -4.88 4.71
C ALA A 298 -28.23 -6.38 4.40
N VAL A 299 -28.67 -7.21 5.33
CA VAL A 299 -28.64 -8.66 5.19
C VAL A 299 -29.66 -9.14 4.16
N GLU A 300 -30.87 -8.57 4.11
CA GLU A 300 -31.91 -8.95 3.14
C GLU A 300 -31.46 -8.65 1.70
N ILE A 301 -30.88 -7.46 1.46
CA ILE A 301 -30.35 -7.08 0.14
C ILE A 301 -29.28 -8.09 -0.29
N ALA A 302 -28.23 -8.30 0.55
CA ALA A 302 -27.13 -9.19 0.22
C ALA A 302 -27.60 -10.64 -0.02
N ARG A 303 -28.49 -11.16 0.81
CA ARG A 303 -29.04 -12.52 0.69
C ARG A 303 -29.91 -12.70 -0.55
N THR A 304 -30.64 -11.68 -0.96
CA THR A 304 -31.45 -11.71 -2.18
C THR A 304 -30.57 -11.83 -3.41
N HIS A 305 -29.53 -10.98 -3.51
CA HIS A 305 -28.55 -11.04 -4.60
C HIS A 305 -27.78 -12.38 -4.59
N GLN A 306 -27.31 -12.83 -3.40
CA GLN A 306 -26.65 -14.12 -3.27
C GLN A 306 -27.50 -15.28 -3.82
N LYS A 307 -28.78 -15.35 -3.47
CA LYS A 307 -29.69 -16.42 -3.93
C LYS A 307 -29.90 -16.40 -5.45
N ASN A 308 -29.88 -15.20 -6.05
CA ASN A 308 -30.02 -15.03 -7.48
C ASN A 308 -28.72 -15.29 -8.25
N GLY A 309 -27.57 -15.44 -7.56
CA GLY A 309 -26.26 -15.50 -8.17
C GLY A 309 -25.81 -14.15 -8.77
N GLU A 310 -26.36 -13.06 -8.29
CA GLU A 310 -26.08 -11.69 -8.75
C GLU A 310 -25.08 -11.02 -7.79
N PRO A 311 -24.02 -10.33 -8.30
CA PRO A 311 -23.11 -9.61 -7.44
C PRO A 311 -23.76 -8.36 -6.85
N CYS A 312 -23.40 -8.03 -5.61
CA CYS A 312 -23.71 -6.74 -5.01
C CYS A 312 -22.72 -6.38 -3.91
N ALA A 313 -22.58 -5.09 -3.62
CA ALA A 313 -21.83 -4.59 -2.48
C ALA A 313 -22.74 -3.69 -1.62
N VAL A 314 -23.03 -4.14 -0.41
CA VAL A 314 -23.83 -3.41 0.57
C VAL A 314 -22.91 -2.75 1.57
N ALA A 315 -22.89 -1.41 1.62
CA ALA A 315 -22.25 -0.67 2.70
C ALA A 315 -23.22 -0.60 3.89
N TYR A 316 -22.85 -1.21 5.00
CA TYR A 316 -23.57 -1.10 6.26
C TYR A 316 -22.93 0.01 7.10
N HIS A 317 -23.69 1.07 7.41
CA HIS A 317 -23.24 2.13 8.31
C HIS A 317 -23.37 1.68 9.75
N GLY A 318 -22.29 1.13 10.30
CA GLY A 318 -22.23 0.63 11.67
C GLY A 318 -20.96 -0.15 11.97
N ASN A 319 -20.88 -0.67 13.18
CA ASN A 319 -19.74 -1.46 13.63
C ASN A 319 -19.78 -2.88 13.07
N ILE A 320 -18.62 -3.42 12.73
CA ILE A 320 -18.50 -4.80 12.22
C ILE A 320 -18.96 -5.84 13.26
N VAL A 321 -18.69 -5.62 14.53
CA VAL A 321 -19.07 -6.57 15.57
C VAL A 321 -20.58 -6.67 15.69
N ASP A 322 -21.31 -5.56 15.59
CA ASP A 322 -22.77 -5.55 15.58
C ASP A 322 -23.33 -6.33 14.39
N LEU A 323 -22.70 -6.18 13.20
CA LEU A 323 -23.07 -6.95 12.00
C LEU A 323 -22.82 -8.45 12.23
N LEU A 324 -21.67 -8.84 12.77
CA LEU A 324 -21.35 -10.26 13.00
C LEU A 324 -22.28 -10.88 14.05
N GLU A 325 -22.60 -10.20 15.14
CA GLU A 325 -23.57 -10.64 16.12
C GLU A 325 -24.95 -10.90 15.49
N TYR A 326 -25.43 -9.94 14.67
CA TYR A 326 -26.72 -10.07 13.99
C TYR A 326 -26.74 -11.25 13.01
N LEU A 327 -25.70 -11.38 12.17
CA LEU A 327 -25.58 -12.51 11.23
C LEU A 327 -25.53 -13.85 11.94
N TYR A 328 -24.82 -13.91 13.09
CA TYR A 328 -24.72 -15.12 13.89
C TYR A 328 -26.06 -15.52 14.52
N GLU A 329 -26.78 -14.56 15.13
CA GLU A 329 -28.12 -14.78 15.70
C GLU A 329 -29.16 -15.22 14.64
N LYS A 330 -29.11 -14.62 13.45
CA LYS A 330 -29.99 -14.98 12.34
C LYS A 330 -29.56 -16.24 11.59
N GLN A 331 -28.47 -16.91 12.04
CA GLN A 331 -27.92 -18.12 11.43
C GLN A 331 -27.62 -17.96 9.93
N VAL A 332 -27.16 -16.78 9.52
CA VAL A 332 -26.73 -16.50 8.14
C VAL A 332 -25.38 -17.16 7.90
N HIS A 333 -25.31 -18.02 6.87
CA HIS A 333 -24.03 -18.57 6.44
C HIS A 333 -23.24 -17.52 5.65
N VAL A 334 -21.98 -17.34 6.03
CA VAL A 334 -20.99 -16.49 5.35
C VAL A 334 -19.93 -17.41 4.76
N ASP A 335 -19.65 -17.30 3.46
CA ASP A 335 -18.67 -18.16 2.79
C ASP A 335 -17.23 -17.71 3.08
N LEU A 336 -16.95 -16.41 2.88
CA LEU A 336 -15.64 -15.78 3.08
C LEU A 336 -15.75 -14.58 4.02
N MET A 337 -14.78 -14.41 4.89
CA MET A 337 -14.72 -13.30 5.84
C MET A 337 -13.31 -12.75 5.97
N SER A 338 -13.20 -11.43 6.14
CA SER A 338 -11.95 -10.74 6.40
C SER A 338 -12.18 -9.44 7.18
N ASP A 339 -11.12 -8.70 7.47
CA ASP A 339 -11.15 -7.33 8.00
C ASP A 339 -10.10 -6.47 7.31
N GLN A 340 -10.45 -5.23 6.93
CA GLN A 340 -9.52 -4.27 6.34
C GLN A 340 -9.52 -2.91 7.06
N THR A 341 -9.88 -2.87 8.33
CA THR A 341 -9.68 -1.69 9.16
C THR A 341 -8.19 -1.42 9.38
N SER A 342 -7.81 -0.23 9.79
CA SER A 342 -6.37 0.14 9.91
C SER A 342 -5.77 -0.38 11.23
N CYS A 343 -5.81 -1.68 11.46
CA CYS A 343 -5.33 -2.33 12.68
C CYS A 343 -3.81 -2.26 12.89
N HIS A 344 -3.05 -1.79 11.92
CA HIS A 344 -1.63 -1.45 12.11
C HIS A 344 -1.42 -0.22 12.99
N VAL A 345 -2.46 0.59 13.20
CA VAL A 345 -2.50 1.76 14.10
C VAL A 345 -3.86 1.83 14.84
N PRO A 346 -4.27 0.77 15.57
CA PRO A 346 -5.62 0.68 16.12
C PRO A 346 -5.91 1.79 17.13
N TYR A 347 -4.91 2.14 17.92
CA TYR A 347 -5.02 3.14 18.99
C TYR A 347 -4.87 4.59 18.50
N ASP A 348 -4.45 4.80 17.27
CA ASP A 348 -4.38 6.12 16.61
C ASP A 348 -5.63 6.43 15.74
N GLY A 349 -6.73 5.72 16.01
CA GLY A 349 -8.01 5.88 15.30
C GLY A 349 -8.19 4.93 14.12
N GLY A 350 -7.32 3.94 13.95
CA GLY A 350 -7.42 2.95 12.88
C GLY A 350 -8.52 1.91 13.11
N TYR A 351 -9.02 1.77 14.34
CA TYR A 351 -10.10 0.86 14.73
C TYR A 351 -11.14 1.60 15.57
N CYS A 352 -12.43 1.37 15.32
CA CYS A 352 -13.52 2.00 16.07
C CYS A 352 -14.12 1.01 17.07
N PRO A 353 -14.10 1.30 18.38
CA PRO A 353 -14.75 0.48 19.38
C PRO A 353 -16.25 0.28 19.14
N GLN A 354 -16.77 -0.91 19.45
CA GLN A 354 -18.22 -1.18 19.45
C GLN A 354 -18.95 -0.23 20.40
N GLY A 355 -20.14 0.23 19.99
CA GLY A 355 -20.96 1.14 20.78
C GLY A 355 -20.58 2.62 20.67
N LEU A 356 -19.54 2.98 19.94
CA LEU A 356 -19.17 4.36 19.63
C LEU A 356 -19.54 4.74 18.20
N SER A 357 -20.12 5.91 18.03
CA SER A 357 -20.18 6.56 16.71
C SER A 357 -18.78 7.03 16.26
N PHE A 358 -18.62 7.31 14.99
CA PHE A 358 -17.37 7.86 14.45
C PHE A 358 -16.97 9.19 15.13
N ALA A 359 -17.95 10.05 15.42
CA ALA A 359 -17.73 11.34 16.10
C ALA A 359 -17.27 11.13 17.56
N GLU A 360 -17.92 10.22 18.31
CA GLU A 360 -17.52 9.88 19.67
C GLU A 360 -16.14 9.25 19.72
N ARG A 361 -15.83 8.32 18.80
CA ARG A 361 -14.49 7.74 18.65
C ARG A 361 -13.43 8.84 18.45
N THR A 362 -13.69 9.79 17.56
CA THR A 362 -12.74 10.88 17.27
C THR A 362 -12.54 11.80 18.45
N ARG A 363 -13.60 12.14 19.18
CA ARG A 363 -13.53 12.92 20.42
C ARG A 363 -12.74 12.16 21.51
N MET A 364 -13.10 10.91 21.74
CA MET A 364 -12.50 10.10 22.80
C MET A 364 -11.00 9.84 22.55
N LEU A 365 -10.61 9.61 21.29
CA LEU A 365 -9.20 9.48 20.90
C LEU A 365 -8.40 10.72 21.30
N ALA A 366 -8.97 11.91 21.15
CA ALA A 366 -8.30 13.19 21.44
C ALA A 366 -8.31 13.55 22.95
N GLU A 367 -9.39 13.23 23.66
CA GLU A 367 -9.65 13.72 25.03
C GLU A 367 -9.41 12.64 26.11
N GLU A 368 -9.58 11.37 25.76
CA GLU A 368 -9.58 10.25 26.70
C GLU A 368 -8.80 9.03 26.14
N PRO A 369 -7.52 9.19 25.72
CA PRO A 369 -6.79 8.17 24.94
C PRO A 369 -6.63 6.84 25.64
N GLU A 370 -6.46 6.79 26.96
CA GLU A 370 -6.35 5.54 27.73
C GLU A 370 -7.68 4.78 27.80
N ALA A 371 -8.80 5.50 27.98
CA ALA A 371 -10.12 4.90 27.95
C ALA A 371 -10.46 4.40 26.54
N PHE A 372 -10.07 5.16 25.51
CA PHE A 372 -10.19 4.74 24.11
C PHE A 372 -9.43 3.45 23.83
N ARG A 373 -8.16 3.36 24.25
CA ARG A 373 -7.33 2.14 24.12
C ARG A 373 -8.02 0.92 24.76
N THR A 374 -8.55 1.08 25.97
CA THR A 374 -9.25 0.00 26.68
C THR A 374 -10.46 -0.52 25.90
N LEU A 375 -11.26 0.37 25.31
CA LEU A 375 -12.42 -0.02 24.50
C LEU A 375 -12.00 -0.67 23.17
N VAL A 376 -10.91 -0.21 22.56
CA VAL A 376 -10.34 -0.86 21.36
C VAL A 376 -9.95 -2.30 21.69
N ASP A 377 -9.23 -2.54 22.79
CA ASP A 377 -8.81 -3.88 23.20
C ASP A 377 -10.01 -4.81 23.42
N GLN A 378 -11.02 -4.35 24.17
CA GLN A 378 -12.24 -5.11 24.42
C GLN A 378 -12.98 -5.47 23.11
N THR A 379 -13.06 -4.52 22.20
CA THR A 379 -13.74 -4.74 20.91
C THR A 379 -12.96 -5.69 20.01
N LEU A 380 -11.63 -5.58 19.95
CA LEU A 380 -10.78 -6.52 19.20
C LEU A 380 -10.91 -7.94 19.71
N GLN A 381 -10.93 -8.12 21.03
CA GLN A 381 -11.14 -9.43 21.68
C GLN A 381 -12.49 -10.02 21.28
N HIS A 382 -13.55 -9.23 21.38
CA HIS A 382 -14.90 -9.69 21.03
C HIS A 382 -15.08 -9.95 19.53
N HIS A 383 -14.47 -9.10 18.67
CA HIS A 383 -14.45 -9.34 17.22
C HIS A 383 -13.80 -10.69 16.90
N TYR A 384 -12.65 -10.99 17.52
CA TYR A 384 -11.99 -12.28 17.35
C TYR A 384 -12.84 -13.46 17.81
N GLU A 385 -13.54 -13.35 18.96
CA GLU A 385 -14.49 -14.37 19.41
C GLU A 385 -15.60 -14.63 18.37
N MET A 386 -16.13 -13.59 17.76
CA MET A 386 -17.15 -13.73 16.71
C MET A 386 -16.57 -14.43 15.48
N ILE A 387 -15.36 -14.09 15.05
CA ILE A 387 -14.68 -14.79 13.94
C ILE A 387 -14.53 -16.29 14.25
N CYS A 388 -14.10 -16.66 15.45
CA CYS A 388 -14.00 -18.07 15.86
C CYS A 388 -15.36 -18.78 15.75
N LYS A 389 -16.44 -18.16 16.21
CA LYS A 389 -17.81 -18.72 16.12
C LYS A 389 -18.25 -18.94 14.65
N PHE A 390 -17.88 -18.04 13.72
CA PHE A 390 -18.15 -18.21 12.31
C PHE A 390 -17.28 -19.28 11.67
N HIS A 391 -16.01 -19.35 12.05
CA HIS A 391 -15.10 -20.40 11.59
C HIS A 391 -15.64 -21.80 11.97
N ASP A 392 -16.12 -21.98 13.21
CA ASP A 392 -16.73 -23.23 13.67
C ASP A 392 -17.99 -23.63 12.88
N ARG A 393 -18.62 -22.68 12.17
CA ARG A 393 -19.75 -22.90 11.25
C ARG A 393 -19.34 -23.05 9.78
N GLY A 394 -18.01 -23.10 9.49
CA GLY A 394 -17.47 -23.34 8.15
C GLY A 394 -17.20 -22.08 7.34
N THR A 395 -17.24 -20.90 7.94
CA THR A 395 -16.75 -19.66 7.28
C THR A 395 -15.24 -19.70 7.19
N TYR A 396 -14.68 -19.39 6.02
CA TYR A 396 -13.23 -19.18 5.86
C TYR A 396 -12.88 -17.73 6.16
N PHE A 397 -12.10 -17.52 7.22
CA PHE A 397 -11.53 -16.23 7.59
C PHE A 397 -10.06 -16.16 7.19
N PHE A 398 -9.64 -15.04 6.64
CA PHE A 398 -8.23 -14.70 6.40
C PHE A 398 -7.94 -13.25 6.84
N ASP A 399 -6.78 -13.04 7.46
CA ASP A 399 -6.27 -11.71 7.76
C ASP A 399 -5.81 -11.04 6.46
N TYR A 400 -6.35 -9.88 6.14
CA TYR A 400 -5.98 -9.17 4.90
C TYR A 400 -4.63 -8.45 5.00
N GLY A 401 -3.86 -8.67 6.06
CA GLY A 401 -2.53 -8.09 6.24
C GLY A 401 -2.54 -6.64 6.75
N ASN A 402 -3.64 -6.22 7.34
CA ASN A 402 -3.81 -4.95 8.06
C ASN A 402 -3.40 -5.03 9.54
N SER A 403 -2.81 -6.17 9.95
CA SER A 403 -2.41 -6.49 11.33
C SER A 403 -3.56 -6.72 12.31
N PHE A 404 -4.73 -7.15 11.86
CA PHE A 404 -5.86 -7.44 12.74
C PHE A 404 -5.49 -8.51 13.79
N LEU A 405 -4.99 -9.68 13.38
CA LEU A 405 -4.60 -10.75 14.31
C LEU A 405 -3.48 -10.34 15.26
N LYS A 406 -2.53 -9.53 14.78
CA LYS A 406 -1.48 -8.95 15.62
C LYS A 406 -2.05 -7.97 16.64
N ALA A 407 -3.01 -7.14 16.27
CA ALA A 407 -3.70 -6.24 17.19
C ALA A 407 -4.52 -7.01 18.24
N VAL A 408 -5.16 -8.11 17.85
CA VAL A 408 -5.84 -9.03 18.79
C VAL A 408 -4.84 -9.64 19.79
N TYR A 409 -3.67 -10.08 19.33
CA TYR A 409 -2.60 -10.55 20.22
C TYR A 409 -2.14 -9.45 21.18
N ASP A 410 -1.88 -8.26 20.68
CA ASP A 410 -1.42 -7.10 21.47
C ASP A 410 -2.49 -6.66 22.49
N SER A 411 -3.78 -6.90 22.24
CA SER A 411 -4.87 -6.71 23.20
C SER A 411 -4.92 -7.76 24.33
N GLY A 412 -4.04 -8.78 24.29
CA GLY A 412 -3.89 -9.79 25.34
C GLY A 412 -4.43 -11.19 24.99
N VAL A 413 -4.96 -11.42 23.80
CA VAL A 413 -5.50 -12.73 23.37
C VAL A 413 -4.39 -13.64 22.84
N LYS A 414 -3.76 -14.43 23.70
CA LYS A 414 -2.68 -15.36 23.28
C LYS A 414 -3.17 -16.52 22.41
N ALA A 415 -4.43 -16.92 22.55
CA ALA A 415 -5.05 -18.00 21.78
C ALA A 415 -5.10 -17.72 20.25
N VAL A 416 -4.87 -16.48 19.83
CA VAL A 416 -4.76 -16.12 18.39
C VAL A 416 -3.47 -16.63 17.75
N CYS A 417 -2.44 -16.98 18.56
CA CYS A 417 -1.16 -17.50 18.10
C CYS A 417 -1.20 -19.03 17.92
N LYS A 418 -0.52 -19.56 16.91
CA LYS A 418 -0.44 -21.01 16.64
C LYS A 418 0.11 -21.81 17.84
N ASN A 419 1.10 -21.28 18.55
CA ASN A 419 1.67 -21.92 19.74
C ASN A 419 0.93 -21.57 21.06
N GLY A 420 -0.08 -20.69 21.02
CA GLY A 420 -0.85 -20.26 22.18
C GLY A 420 -0.11 -19.35 23.18
N GLU A 421 1.11 -18.92 22.86
CA GLU A 421 1.97 -18.14 23.77
C GLU A 421 2.42 -16.80 23.17
N ASN A 422 2.96 -16.85 21.95
CA ASN A 422 3.54 -15.71 21.26
C ASN A 422 3.36 -15.83 19.73
N ASP A 423 3.65 -14.74 19.03
CA ASP A 423 3.44 -14.60 17.58
C ASP A 423 4.61 -15.12 16.72
N LEU A 424 5.63 -15.75 17.29
CA LEU A 424 6.82 -16.21 16.56
C LEU A 424 6.48 -17.25 15.47
N ASP A 425 5.51 -18.11 15.72
CA ASP A 425 5.05 -19.15 14.79
C ASP A 425 3.86 -18.71 13.92
N GLY A 426 3.46 -17.42 14.04
CA GLY A 426 2.31 -16.85 13.35
C GLY A 426 0.98 -17.14 14.04
N PHE A 427 -0.12 -16.91 13.35
CA PHE A 427 -1.48 -16.91 13.89
C PHE A 427 -2.29 -18.14 13.45
N VAL A 428 -3.32 -18.49 14.21
CA VAL A 428 -4.21 -19.63 13.93
C VAL A 428 -5.00 -19.46 12.62
N PHE A 429 -5.33 -18.22 12.26
CA PHE A 429 -5.88 -17.93 10.94
C PHE A 429 -4.77 -17.43 10.01
N PRO A 430 -4.79 -17.84 8.74
CA PRO A 430 -3.76 -17.42 7.79
C PRO A 430 -3.90 -15.96 7.40
N SER A 431 -2.79 -15.34 6.99
CA SER A 431 -2.88 -14.13 6.19
C SER A 431 -3.30 -14.47 4.75
N TYR A 432 -3.89 -13.49 4.05
CA TYR A 432 -4.28 -13.67 2.64
C TYR A 432 -3.09 -14.00 1.72
N VAL A 433 -1.86 -13.72 2.13
CA VAL A 433 -0.66 -14.12 1.39
C VAL A 433 -0.25 -15.55 1.73
N GLU A 434 -0.35 -15.97 3.01
CA GLU A 434 0.14 -17.27 3.47
C GLU A 434 -0.48 -18.42 2.67
N ASP A 435 -1.80 -18.45 2.55
CA ASP A 435 -2.52 -19.54 1.91
C ASP A 435 -2.99 -19.22 0.49
N ILE A 436 -3.16 -17.93 0.14
CA ILE A 436 -3.81 -17.54 -1.11
C ILE A 436 -2.82 -16.91 -2.09
N LEU A 437 -2.40 -15.65 -1.87
CA LEU A 437 -1.59 -14.96 -2.87
C LEU A 437 -0.16 -15.49 -2.98
N GLY A 438 0.42 -15.99 -1.89
CA GLY A 438 1.75 -16.60 -1.90
C GLY A 438 1.83 -17.76 -2.89
N PRO A 439 1.12 -18.86 -2.64
CA PRO A 439 1.17 -20.05 -3.52
C PRO A 439 0.48 -19.84 -4.87
N CYS A 440 -0.55 -19.01 -4.98
CA CYS A 440 -1.28 -18.82 -6.24
C CYS A 440 -0.69 -17.77 -7.18
N LEU A 441 0.08 -16.82 -6.66
CA LEU A 441 0.57 -15.68 -7.43
C LEU A 441 2.06 -15.41 -7.19
N PHE A 442 2.49 -15.11 -5.96
CA PHE A 442 3.85 -14.65 -5.69
C PHE A 442 4.93 -15.71 -6.00
N ASP A 443 4.66 -16.96 -5.70
CA ASP A 443 5.59 -18.07 -6.03
C ASP A 443 5.78 -18.22 -7.55
N TYR A 444 4.78 -17.80 -8.34
CA TYR A 444 4.89 -17.74 -9.82
C TYR A 444 5.42 -16.38 -10.33
N GLY A 445 5.74 -15.44 -9.46
CA GLY A 445 6.18 -14.10 -9.84
C GLY A 445 5.07 -13.16 -10.28
N TYR A 446 3.79 -13.56 -10.15
CA TYR A 446 2.66 -12.64 -10.39
C TYR A 446 2.51 -11.68 -9.23
N GLY A 447 2.50 -10.40 -9.51
CA GLY A 447 2.32 -9.35 -8.52
C GLY A 447 1.94 -8.00 -9.15
N PRO A 448 1.68 -7.00 -8.32
CA PRO A 448 1.00 -5.75 -8.67
C PRO A 448 1.86 -4.80 -9.51
N PHE A 449 1.91 -5.03 -10.80
CA PHE A 449 2.48 -4.12 -11.79
C PHE A 449 1.49 -3.01 -12.14
N ARG A 450 1.95 -1.75 -12.16
CA ARG A 450 1.10 -0.58 -12.43
C ARG A 450 1.76 0.43 -13.36
N TRP A 451 0.92 1.20 -14.06
CA TRP A 451 1.36 2.31 -14.89
C TRP A 451 0.43 3.50 -14.81
N CYS A 452 0.98 4.69 -15.04
CA CYS A 452 0.23 5.94 -15.09
C CYS A 452 0.58 6.69 -16.38
N CYS A 453 -0.44 7.09 -17.12
CA CYS A 453 -0.31 7.93 -18.31
C CYS A 453 -0.13 9.39 -17.89
N LEU A 454 1.08 9.93 -18.05
CA LEU A 454 1.45 11.25 -17.53
C LEU A 454 0.83 12.41 -18.32
N SER A 455 0.28 12.13 -19.51
CA SER A 455 -0.55 13.07 -20.25
C SER A 455 -1.90 13.35 -19.60
N ARG A 456 -2.33 12.47 -18.67
CA ARG A 456 -3.66 12.44 -18.06
C ARG A 456 -4.83 12.30 -19.04
N LYS A 457 -4.57 11.93 -20.28
CA LYS A 457 -5.60 11.70 -21.29
C LYS A 457 -6.21 10.31 -21.12
N PRO A 458 -7.55 10.18 -20.99
CA PRO A 458 -8.22 8.88 -20.95
C PRO A 458 -7.90 8.01 -22.17
N GLU A 459 -7.68 8.61 -23.34
CA GLU A 459 -7.35 7.93 -24.58
C GLU A 459 -6.00 7.21 -24.51
N ASP A 460 -5.02 7.78 -23.80
CA ASP A 460 -3.71 7.14 -23.62
C ASP A 460 -3.84 5.92 -22.70
N LEU A 461 -4.64 6.01 -21.63
CA LEU A 461 -4.94 4.86 -20.78
C LEU A 461 -5.69 3.78 -21.55
N HIS A 462 -6.71 4.13 -22.33
CA HIS A 462 -7.44 3.18 -23.16
C HIS A 462 -6.49 2.43 -24.12
N LYS A 463 -5.57 3.14 -24.80
CA LYS A 463 -4.60 2.52 -25.71
C LYS A 463 -3.66 1.57 -24.98
N THR A 464 -3.18 1.93 -23.77
CA THR A 464 -2.33 1.03 -22.96
C THR A 464 -3.12 -0.18 -22.45
N ASP A 465 -4.38 -0.01 -22.05
CA ASP A 465 -5.27 -1.11 -21.65
C ASP A 465 -5.49 -2.10 -22.80
N MET A 466 -5.74 -1.60 -24.02
CA MET A 466 -5.91 -2.43 -25.22
C MET A 466 -4.62 -3.18 -25.58
N ALA A 467 -3.47 -2.51 -25.51
CA ALA A 467 -2.17 -3.16 -25.75
C ALA A 467 -1.89 -4.25 -24.72
N ALA A 468 -2.22 -4.02 -23.44
CA ALA A 468 -2.07 -5.01 -22.38
C ALA A 468 -3.03 -6.20 -22.58
N ALA A 469 -4.30 -5.95 -22.89
CA ALA A 469 -5.28 -6.99 -23.17
C ALA A 469 -4.86 -7.89 -24.34
N GLU A 470 -4.38 -7.29 -25.44
CA GLU A 470 -3.91 -8.04 -26.60
C GLU A 470 -2.66 -8.86 -26.31
N TYR A 471 -1.69 -8.28 -25.56
CA TYR A 471 -0.52 -9.02 -25.14
C TYR A 471 -0.89 -10.24 -24.31
N ILE A 472 -1.72 -10.07 -23.28
CA ILE A 472 -2.12 -11.16 -22.38
C ILE A 472 -2.91 -12.22 -23.13
N ARG A 473 -3.83 -11.81 -24.02
CA ARG A 473 -4.64 -12.73 -24.84
C ARG A 473 -3.77 -13.65 -25.71
N THR A 474 -2.66 -13.13 -26.24
CA THR A 474 -1.74 -13.88 -27.11
C THR A 474 -0.68 -14.65 -26.36
N HIS A 475 -0.43 -14.36 -25.08
CA HIS A 475 0.58 -14.97 -24.22
C HIS A 475 -0.02 -15.65 -22.98
N ASN A 476 -1.28 -16.03 -23.04
CA ASN A 476 -1.98 -16.71 -21.95
C ASN A 476 -1.34 -18.11 -21.70
N ARG A 477 -0.73 -18.30 -20.54
CA ARG A 477 -0.05 -19.56 -20.13
C ARG A 477 -0.72 -20.21 -18.91
N ARG A 478 -1.34 -19.40 -18.06
CA ARG A 478 -1.92 -19.80 -16.77
C ARG A 478 -3.27 -19.11 -16.55
N TYR A 479 -4.08 -19.60 -15.61
CA TYR A 479 -5.37 -18.99 -15.30
C TYR A 479 -5.23 -17.54 -14.77
N GLN A 480 -4.10 -17.18 -14.16
CA GLN A 480 -3.79 -15.81 -13.72
C GLN A 480 -3.74 -14.84 -14.92
N ASP A 481 -3.24 -15.28 -16.06
CA ASP A 481 -3.25 -14.47 -17.29
C ASP A 481 -4.68 -14.23 -17.78
N TYR A 482 -5.54 -15.25 -17.70
CA TYR A 482 -6.95 -15.09 -18.05
C TYR A 482 -7.66 -14.11 -17.11
N ASP A 483 -7.43 -14.18 -15.80
CA ASP A 483 -8.00 -13.25 -14.82
C ASP A 483 -7.54 -11.81 -15.13
N ASN A 484 -6.28 -11.61 -15.46
CA ASN A 484 -5.72 -10.31 -15.87
C ASN A 484 -6.33 -9.81 -17.17
N TYR A 485 -6.54 -10.69 -18.15
CA TYR A 485 -7.21 -10.33 -19.41
C TYR A 485 -8.62 -9.82 -19.16
N VAL A 486 -9.42 -10.55 -18.37
CA VAL A 486 -10.78 -10.14 -18.01
C VAL A 486 -10.77 -8.81 -17.25
N TRP A 487 -9.85 -8.67 -16.31
CA TRP A 487 -9.68 -7.45 -15.52
C TRP A 487 -9.42 -6.21 -16.38
N VAL A 488 -8.41 -6.25 -17.27
CA VAL A 488 -8.06 -5.08 -18.07
C VAL A 488 -9.08 -4.80 -19.17
N ARG A 489 -9.66 -5.85 -19.77
CA ARG A 489 -10.74 -5.73 -20.76
C ARG A 489 -11.95 -4.98 -20.20
N ASP A 490 -12.34 -5.29 -18.97
CA ASP A 490 -13.53 -4.74 -18.32
C ASP A 490 -13.24 -3.53 -17.41
N ALA A 491 -12.00 -3.03 -17.38
CA ALA A 491 -11.57 -1.99 -16.46
C ALA A 491 -12.34 -0.67 -16.62
N GLU A 492 -12.62 -0.24 -17.85
CA GLU A 492 -13.40 0.97 -18.13
C GLU A 492 -14.85 0.82 -17.64
N LYS A 493 -15.49 -0.32 -17.92
CA LYS A 493 -16.82 -0.65 -17.42
C LYS A 493 -16.89 -0.62 -15.90
N ASN A 494 -15.83 -1.06 -15.24
CA ASN A 494 -15.74 -1.12 -13.79
C ASN A 494 -15.43 0.23 -13.13
N ARG A 495 -15.13 1.30 -13.88
CA ARG A 495 -14.88 2.65 -13.40
C ARG A 495 -13.80 2.69 -12.30
N LEU A 496 -12.64 2.11 -12.59
CA LEU A 496 -11.58 1.90 -11.59
C LEU A 496 -10.69 3.14 -11.38
N VAL A 497 -10.66 4.09 -12.33
CA VAL A 497 -9.80 5.28 -12.25
C VAL A 497 -10.35 6.27 -11.24
N VAL A 498 -9.49 6.67 -10.29
CA VAL A 498 -9.70 7.77 -9.36
C VAL A 498 -8.41 8.61 -9.34
N GLY A 499 -8.51 9.90 -9.64
CA GLY A 499 -7.35 10.77 -9.81
C GLY A 499 -6.69 10.62 -11.19
N THR A 500 -5.39 10.33 -11.24
CA THR A 500 -4.60 10.22 -12.46
C THR A 500 -4.97 8.97 -13.28
N GLN A 501 -4.79 9.02 -14.61
CA GLN A 501 -5.10 7.94 -15.56
C GLN A 501 -4.10 6.78 -15.39
N CYS A 502 -4.41 5.88 -14.47
CA CYS A 502 -3.55 4.76 -14.06
C CYS A 502 -4.26 3.41 -14.19
N ARG A 503 -3.47 2.34 -14.31
CA ARG A 503 -3.92 0.95 -14.29
C ARG A 503 -2.98 0.06 -13.49
N ILE A 504 -3.50 -1.09 -13.05
CA ILE A 504 -2.76 -2.17 -12.39
C ILE A 504 -3.13 -3.51 -12.99
N LEU A 505 -2.16 -4.42 -13.05
CA LEU A 505 -2.32 -5.86 -13.31
C LEU A 505 -1.46 -6.65 -12.31
N TYR A 506 -1.87 -7.87 -11.99
CA TYR A 506 -0.95 -8.82 -11.35
C TYR A 506 -0.27 -9.66 -12.43
N GLN A 507 0.91 -9.22 -12.83
CA GLN A 507 1.64 -9.81 -13.96
C GLN A 507 2.98 -10.37 -13.52
N ASP A 508 3.43 -11.44 -14.21
CA ASP A 508 4.73 -12.08 -13.99
C ASP A 508 5.91 -11.25 -14.54
N ALA A 509 7.13 -11.69 -14.26
CA ALA A 509 8.35 -10.97 -14.65
C ALA A 509 8.42 -10.66 -16.15
N MET A 510 8.09 -11.65 -16.99
CA MET A 510 8.16 -11.52 -18.45
C MET A 510 7.04 -10.64 -18.99
N GLY A 511 5.84 -10.78 -18.45
CA GLY A 511 4.71 -9.95 -18.82
C GLY A 511 4.96 -8.48 -18.47
N ARG A 512 5.50 -8.19 -17.27
CA ARG A 512 5.89 -6.82 -16.87
C ARG A 512 6.90 -6.22 -17.83
N MET A 513 7.96 -6.96 -18.16
CA MET A 513 9.01 -6.50 -19.08
C MET A 513 8.44 -6.22 -20.47
N ASN A 514 7.69 -7.15 -21.03
CA ASN A 514 7.17 -7.02 -22.39
C ASN A 514 6.11 -5.91 -22.52
N LEU A 515 5.23 -5.78 -21.53
CA LEU A 515 4.28 -4.66 -21.48
C LEU A 515 4.99 -3.32 -21.35
N ALA A 516 6.01 -3.24 -20.49
CA ALA A 516 6.81 -2.02 -20.32
C ALA A 516 7.53 -1.61 -21.61
N LEU A 517 8.14 -2.58 -22.32
CA LEU A 517 8.77 -2.36 -23.62
C LEU A 517 7.75 -1.89 -24.68
N LYS A 518 6.54 -2.51 -24.67
CA LYS A 518 5.48 -2.13 -25.60
C LYS A 518 5.00 -0.70 -25.32
N PHE A 519 4.81 -0.32 -24.08
CA PHE A 519 4.43 1.05 -23.73
C PHE A 519 5.53 2.06 -24.10
N ASN A 520 6.82 1.70 -23.89
CA ASN A 520 7.93 2.58 -24.29
C ASN A 520 8.01 2.74 -25.81
N GLU A 521 7.71 1.67 -26.58
CA GLU A 521 7.58 1.74 -28.05
C GLU A 521 6.43 2.69 -28.46
N MET A 522 5.26 2.59 -27.82
CA MET A 522 4.11 3.46 -28.11
C MET A 522 4.44 4.94 -27.82
N VAL A 523 5.21 5.22 -26.75
CA VAL A 523 5.72 6.58 -26.47
C VAL A 523 6.67 7.04 -27.58
N ARG A 524 7.61 6.19 -27.99
CA ARG A 524 8.58 6.46 -29.07
C ARG A 524 7.88 6.79 -30.39
N ASN A 525 6.82 6.10 -30.69
CA ASN A 525 6.02 6.30 -31.91
C ASN A 525 5.08 7.50 -31.84
N GLY A 526 4.96 8.16 -30.68
CA GLY A 526 4.03 9.26 -30.46
C GLY A 526 2.55 8.85 -30.40
N GLU A 527 2.28 7.56 -30.17
CA GLU A 527 0.91 7.02 -30.05
C GLU A 527 0.27 7.44 -28.73
N ILE A 528 1.08 7.57 -27.67
CA ILE A 528 0.72 8.01 -26.33
C ILE A 528 1.78 8.98 -25.77
N GLY A 529 1.40 9.76 -24.76
CA GLY A 529 2.36 10.56 -23.98
C GLY A 529 3.24 9.70 -23.08
N PRO A 530 4.22 10.33 -22.37
CA PRO A 530 5.07 9.61 -21.42
C PRO A 530 4.27 8.85 -20.38
N VAL A 531 4.83 7.72 -19.93
CA VAL A 531 4.23 6.83 -18.92
C VAL A 531 5.21 6.67 -17.76
N ILE A 532 4.72 6.55 -16.53
CA ILE A 532 5.51 6.09 -15.41
C ILE A 532 5.02 4.72 -14.95
N LEU A 533 5.96 3.79 -14.82
CA LEU A 533 5.72 2.45 -14.28
C LEU A 533 6.07 2.42 -12.80
N GLY A 534 5.48 1.48 -12.10
CA GLY A 534 5.85 1.08 -10.76
C GLY A 534 5.15 -0.22 -10.39
N ARG A 535 5.14 -0.51 -9.12
CA ARG A 535 4.35 -1.57 -8.54
C ARG A 535 3.87 -1.19 -7.16
N ASP A 536 2.95 -1.95 -6.60
CA ASP A 536 2.75 -1.90 -5.15
C ASP A 536 4.01 -2.45 -4.47
N HIS A 537 4.33 -1.96 -3.29
CA HIS A 537 5.43 -2.53 -2.52
C HIS A 537 5.09 -3.93 -1.97
N HIS A 538 3.81 -4.21 -1.76
CA HIS A 538 3.22 -5.53 -1.58
C HIS A 538 3.40 -6.35 -2.87
N ASP A 539 4.49 -7.11 -2.98
CA ASP A 539 4.86 -7.84 -4.19
C ASP A 539 5.74 -9.05 -3.84
N THR A 540 6.01 -9.89 -4.83
CA THR A 540 6.86 -11.09 -4.75
C THR A 540 8.20 -10.83 -4.08
N GLY A 541 8.90 -9.75 -4.46
CA GLY A 541 10.22 -9.37 -3.94
C GLY A 541 10.26 -8.04 -3.18
N GLY A 542 9.12 -7.35 -3.05
CA GLY A 542 9.08 -5.98 -2.56
C GLY A 542 9.00 -5.81 -1.05
N THR A 543 8.56 -6.82 -0.31
CA THR A 543 8.28 -6.71 1.11
C THR A 543 8.71 -7.94 1.88
N ASP A 544 9.51 -7.72 2.93
CA ASP A 544 9.73 -8.66 4.02
C ASP A 544 8.76 -8.31 5.16
N ALA A 545 7.76 -9.16 5.38
CA ALA A 545 6.75 -9.01 6.43
C ALA A 545 6.32 -10.39 6.94
N PRO A 546 6.76 -10.81 8.12
CA PRO A 546 6.52 -12.16 8.67
C PRO A 546 5.05 -12.55 8.74
N PHE A 547 4.18 -11.58 8.96
CA PHE A 547 2.74 -11.78 9.09
C PHE A 547 1.95 -11.55 7.79
N ARG A 548 2.65 -11.24 6.67
CA ARG A 548 1.99 -10.98 5.39
C ARG A 548 2.77 -11.54 4.21
N GLU A 549 3.66 -10.77 3.55
CA GLU A 549 4.30 -11.16 2.28
C GLU A 549 5.27 -12.34 2.42
N THR A 550 5.90 -12.50 3.56
CA THR A 550 6.82 -13.63 3.83
C THR A 550 6.22 -14.71 4.72
N SER A 551 4.91 -14.64 5.02
CA SER A 551 4.22 -15.62 5.87
C SER A 551 4.17 -17.05 5.28
N ASN A 552 4.27 -17.19 3.95
CA ASN A 552 4.37 -18.50 3.27
C ASN A 552 5.80 -19.02 3.13
N ILE A 553 6.82 -18.34 3.66
CA ILE A 553 8.20 -18.80 3.74
C ILE A 553 8.37 -19.53 5.07
N LYS A 554 8.66 -20.85 5.02
CA LYS A 554 8.60 -21.74 6.19
C LYS A 554 9.96 -22.31 6.62
N ASP A 555 11.05 -21.77 6.11
CA ASP A 555 12.42 -22.18 6.45
C ASP A 555 13.01 -21.46 7.67
N GLY A 556 12.21 -20.62 8.34
CA GLY A 556 12.63 -19.83 9.49
C GLY A 556 13.25 -18.47 9.12
N SER A 557 13.41 -18.18 7.84
CA SER A 557 13.98 -16.91 7.38
C SER A 557 12.94 -15.83 7.07
N ASN A 558 11.66 -16.12 7.27
CA ASN A 558 10.54 -15.18 7.07
C ASN A 558 10.65 -13.89 7.87
N ILE A 559 11.47 -13.86 8.93
CA ILE A 559 11.72 -12.69 9.80
C ILE A 559 12.89 -11.81 9.31
N MET A 560 13.58 -12.20 8.23
CA MET A 560 14.70 -11.45 7.69
C MET A 560 14.24 -10.38 6.70
N ALA A 561 14.84 -9.17 6.77
CA ALA A 561 14.50 -8.03 5.92
C ALA A 561 15.49 -7.84 4.75
N GLU A 562 16.03 -8.93 4.23
CA GLU A 562 17.11 -8.90 3.21
C GLU A 562 16.56 -8.83 1.79
N MET A 563 15.44 -9.49 1.51
CA MET A 563 14.84 -9.52 0.17
C MET A 563 14.44 -8.13 -0.33
N ALA A 564 13.69 -7.38 0.45
CA ALA A 564 13.27 -6.01 0.09
C ALA A 564 14.48 -5.08 -0.08
N THR A 565 15.49 -5.22 0.78
CA THR A 565 16.74 -4.45 0.72
C THR A 565 17.54 -4.77 -0.54
N GLN A 566 17.68 -6.06 -0.88
CA GLN A 566 18.36 -6.51 -2.11
C GLN A 566 17.61 -6.08 -3.36
N CYS A 567 16.27 -6.19 -3.36
CA CYS A 567 15.42 -5.72 -4.45
C CYS A 567 15.63 -4.22 -4.70
N TYR A 568 15.58 -3.41 -3.66
CA TYR A 568 15.84 -1.96 -3.68
C TYR A 568 17.23 -1.62 -4.24
N ALA A 569 18.28 -2.25 -3.72
CA ALA A 569 19.65 -2.03 -4.18
C ALA A 569 19.84 -2.44 -5.66
N GLY A 570 19.26 -3.57 -6.05
CA GLY A 570 19.36 -4.07 -7.42
C GLY A 570 18.56 -3.22 -8.43
N ASN A 571 17.43 -2.63 -8.03
CA ASN A 571 16.69 -1.65 -8.82
C ASN A 571 17.51 -0.39 -9.06
N ALA A 572 18.24 0.09 -8.03
CA ALA A 572 19.19 1.20 -8.18
C ALA A 572 20.30 0.85 -9.20
N ALA A 573 20.93 -0.31 -9.03
CA ALA A 573 22.02 -0.75 -9.89
C ALA A 573 21.62 -0.94 -11.37
N ARG A 574 20.33 -1.12 -11.64
CA ARG A 574 19.78 -1.31 -13.00
C ARG A 574 19.15 -0.07 -13.61
N GLY A 575 19.19 1.08 -12.91
CA GLY A 575 18.80 2.37 -13.46
C GLY A 575 17.31 2.69 -13.44
N MET A 576 16.54 2.13 -12.49
CA MET A 576 15.17 2.61 -12.25
C MET A 576 15.17 4.13 -11.99
N SER A 577 14.16 4.84 -12.47
CA SER A 577 14.13 6.31 -12.39
C SER A 577 14.16 6.83 -10.97
N TYR A 578 13.47 6.15 -10.05
CA TYR A 578 13.65 6.34 -8.61
C TYR A 578 13.33 5.07 -7.84
N ILE A 579 13.84 4.99 -6.64
CA ILE A 579 13.69 3.85 -5.74
C ILE A 579 13.31 4.33 -4.34
N ALA A 580 12.57 3.48 -3.62
CA ALA A 580 12.11 3.78 -2.28
C ALA A 580 12.22 2.55 -1.35
N LEU A 581 12.59 2.78 -0.08
CA LEU A 581 12.61 1.78 0.98
C LEU A 581 11.98 2.36 2.25
N HIS A 582 11.09 1.59 2.88
CA HIS A 582 10.30 2.06 4.00
C HIS A 582 10.24 1.05 5.12
N ASN A 583 10.06 1.56 6.34
CA ASN A 583 9.65 0.78 7.49
C ASN A 583 8.11 0.66 7.55
N GLY A 584 7.62 -0.47 8.01
CA GLY A 584 6.26 -0.67 8.47
C GLY A 584 5.28 -1.15 7.40
N GLY A 585 5.35 -0.66 6.17
CA GLY A 585 4.38 -0.99 5.13
C GLY A 585 2.93 -0.83 5.62
N GLY A 586 2.04 -1.75 5.27
CA GLY A 586 0.67 -1.81 5.79
C GLY A 586 0.53 -2.59 7.09
N THR A 587 1.64 -3.11 7.66
CA THR A 587 1.63 -3.99 8.85
C THR A 587 2.04 -3.27 10.14
N GLY A 588 2.65 -2.10 10.03
CA GLY A 588 3.09 -1.29 11.18
C GLY A 588 4.60 -1.23 11.36
N ILE A 589 5.06 -0.24 12.10
CA ILE A 589 6.48 0.01 12.38
C ILE A 589 7.12 -1.18 13.08
N GLY A 590 8.33 -1.57 12.65
CA GLY A 590 9.06 -2.73 13.15
C GLY A 590 8.52 -4.08 12.69
N ARG A 591 7.47 -4.09 11.85
CA ARG A 591 6.79 -5.32 11.42
C ARG A 591 7.00 -5.66 9.94
N ALA A 592 7.56 -4.74 9.17
CA ALA A 592 7.91 -4.95 7.77
C ALA A 592 8.97 -3.98 7.31
N ILE A 593 9.78 -4.43 6.32
CA ILE A 593 10.56 -3.55 5.45
C ILE A 593 10.06 -3.76 4.04
N ASN A 594 9.79 -2.68 3.32
CA ASN A 594 9.21 -2.75 1.99
C ASN A 594 9.83 -1.72 1.06
N GLY A 595 9.92 -2.07 -0.21
CA GLY A 595 10.52 -1.22 -1.22
C GLY A 595 9.82 -1.28 -2.57
N GLY A 596 10.00 -0.24 -3.34
CA GLY A 596 9.47 -0.13 -4.68
C GLY A 596 10.27 0.85 -5.53
N PHE A 597 9.77 1.10 -6.72
CA PHE A 597 10.40 1.94 -7.72
C PHE A 597 9.38 2.73 -8.53
N GLY A 598 9.87 3.75 -9.22
CA GLY A 598 9.22 4.36 -10.38
C GLY A 598 10.16 4.33 -11.58
N MET A 599 9.62 4.02 -12.77
CA MET A 599 10.37 4.00 -14.04
C MET A 599 9.65 4.82 -15.09
N VAL A 600 10.26 5.91 -15.53
CA VAL A 600 9.70 6.79 -16.56
C VAL A 600 10.02 6.24 -17.95
N LEU A 601 9.00 6.06 -18.77
CA LEU A 601 9.10 5.68 -20.17
C LEU A 601 9.08 6.95 -21.02
N ASP A 602 10.23 7.25 -21.62
CA ASP A 602 10.46 8.43 -22.46
C ASP A 602 10.55 8.11 -23.96
N GLY A 603 10.36 6.83 -24.32
CA GLY A 603 10.48 6.32 -25.68
C GLY A 603 11.92 5.99 -26.11
N SER A 604 12.94 6.22 -25.27
CA SER A 604 14.34 6.00 -25.62
C SER A 604 14.77 4.53 -25.59
N GLU A 605 15.81 4.19 -26.38
CA GLU A 605 16.47 2.86 -26.33
C GLU A 605 17.21 2.63 -25.00
N ARG A 606 17.63 3.70 -24.32
CA ARG A 606 18.17 3.63 -22.96
C ARG A 606 17.16 3.00 -22.01
N VAL A 607 15.91 3.44 -22.09
CA VAL A 607 14.82 2.88 -21.27
C VAL A 607 14.56 1.42 -21.62
N ASP A 608 14.55 1.04 -22.91
CA ASP A 608 14.42 -0.37 -23.30
C ASP A 608 15.53 -1.24 -22.68
N THR A 609 16.77 -0.74 -22.63
CA THR A 609 17.90 -1.45 -22.01
C THR A 609 17.70 -1.65 -20.52
N ILE A 610 17.24 -0.61 -19.81
CA ILE A 610 16.91 -0.67 -18.37
C ILE A 610 15.80 -1.70 -18.12
N LEU A 611 14.70 -1.61 -18.90
CA LEU A 611 13.54 -2.48 -18.72
C LEU A 611 13.87 -3.97 -18.88
N ARG A 612 14.74 -4.34 -19.82
CA ARG A 612 15.18 -5.74 -20.04
C ARG A 612 15.94 -6.32 -18.85
N MET A 613 16.62 -5.48 -18.08
CA MET A 613 17.40 -5.92 -16.91
C MET A 613 16.61 -5.77 -15.60
N ALA A 614 15.95 -4.62 -15.42
CA ALA A 614 15.37 -4.24 -14.14
C ALA A 614 14.01 -4.88 -13.87
N MET A 615 13.16 -5.06 -14.90
CA MET A 615 11.85 -5.67 -14.71
C MET A 615 11.93 -7.15 -14.31
N PRO A 616 12.76 -8.01 -14.98
CA PRO A 616 12.96 -9.37 -14.52
C PRO A 616 13.58 -9.43 -13.11
N TRP A 617 14.59 -8.60 -12.83
CA TRP A 617 15.23 -8.54 -11.51
C TRP A 617 14.25 -8.28 -10.39
N ASP A 618 13.44 -7.20 -10.50
CA ASP A 618 12.52 -6.76 -9.44
C ASP A 618 11.56 -7.87 -8.99
N THR A 619 11.17 -8.74 -9.91
CA THR A 619 10.29 -9.88 -9.64
C THR A 619 11.06 -11.12 -9.24
N MET A 620 12.09 -11.50 -10.02
CA MET A 620 12.75 -12.81 -9.88
C MET A 620 13.64 -12.89 -8.64
N VAL A 621 14.08 -11.77 -8.05
CA VAL A 621 14.74 -11.79 -6.74
C VAL A 621 13.82 -12.37 -5.65
N GLY A 622 12.53 -12.07 -5.71
CA GLY A 622 11.52 -12.63 -4.81
C GLY A 622 11.22 -14.11 -5.08
N VAL A 623 11.12 -14.47 -6.35
CA VAL A 623 10.96 -15.90 -6.75
C VAL A 623 12.18 -16.71 -6.30
N ALA A 624 13.40 -16.22 -6.50
CA ALA A 624 14.62 -16.87 -6.04
C ALA A 624 14.63 -17.09 -4.52
N ARG A 625 14.21 -16.08 -3.75
CA ARG A 625 14.06 -16.15 -2.30
C ARG A 625 13.08 -17.23 -1.86
N ARG A 626 11.91 -17.29 -2.52
CA ARG A 626 10.86 -18.28 -2.26
C ARG A 626 11.25 -19.68 -2.71
N SER A 627 11.92 -19.79 -3.86
CA SER A 627 12.51 -21.05 -4.36
C SER A 627 13.53 -21.60 -3.37
N TRP A 628 14.42 -20.76 -2.83
CA TRP A 628 15.41 -21.19 -1.83
C TRP A 628 14.76 -21.68 -0.53
N ALA A 629 13.60 -21.17 -0.16
CA ALA A 629 12.79 -21.66 0.95
C ALA A 629 11.99 -22.94 0.63
N CYS A 630 12.22 -23.55 -0.53
CA CYS A 630 11.57 -24.77 -1.02
C CYS A 630 10.06 -24.60 -1.30
N ASN A 631 9.57 -23.39 -1.61
CA ASN A 631 8.21 -23.21 -2.10
C ASN A 631 8.09 -23.86 -3.50
N GLU A 632 7.22 -24.85 -3.65
CA GLU A 632 7.13 -25.73 -4.83
C GLU A 632 6.94 -24.93 -6.14
N HIS A 633 5.99 -24.00 -6.15
CA HIS A 633 5.69 -23.21 -7.35
C HIS A 633 6.82 -22.22 -7.67
N ALA A 634 7.51 -21.71 -6.67
CA ALA A 634 8.67 -20.84 -6.88
C ALA A 634 9.86 -21.61 -7.42
N MET A 635 10.08 -22.86 -6.98
CA MET A 635 11.08 -23.74 -7.55
C MET A 635 10.81 -24.05 -9.04
N THR A 636 9.55 -24.35 -9.38
CA THR A 636 9.13 -24.56 -10.77
C THR A 636 9.40 -23.31 -11.61
N THR A 637 8.98 -22.13 -11.11
CA THR A 637 9.17 -20.85 -11.79
C THR A 637 10.65 -20.50 -11.97
N ALA A 638 11.48 -20.75 -10.96
CA ALA A 638 12.92 -20.53 -11.03
C ALA A 638 13.60 -21.45 -12.06
N ALA A 639 13.16 -22.73 -12.17
CA ALA A 639 13.65 -23.65 -13.18
C ALA A 639 13.28 -23.18 -14.60
N GLU A 640 12.02 -22.81 -14.85
CA GLU A 640 11.57 -22.24 -16.12
C GLU A 640 12.36 -20.97 -16.51
N TYR A 641 12.66 -20.11 -15.53
CA TYR A 641 13.47 -18.91 -15.75
C TYR A 641 14.92 -19.24 -16.11
N ASN A 642 15.53 -20.20 -15.42
CA ASN A 642 16.90 -20.66 -15.72
C ASN A 642 17.02 -21.23 -17.13
N GLU A 643 16.00 -21.92 -17.64
CA GLU A 643 15.98 -22.42 -19.02
C GLU A 643 15.85 -21.26 -20.03
N LEU A 644 14.95 -20.30 -19.76
CA LEU A 644 14.69 -19.16 -20.64
C LEU A 644 15.91 -18.22 -20.77
N TYR A 645 16.63 -18.01 -19.68
CA TYR A 645 17.79 -17.12 -19.58
C TYR A 645 19.14 -17.87 -19.52
N ALA A 646 19.18 -19.10 -20.03
CA ALA A 646 20.39 -19.92 -20.03
C ALA A 646 21.61 -19.16 -20.57
N GLY A 647 22.67 -19.09 -19.76
CA GLY A 647 23.90 -18.37 -20.08
C GLY A 647 23.89 -16.85 -19.79
N GLN A 648 22.79 -16.30 -19.27
CA GLN A 648 22.72 -14.91 -18.84
C GLN A 648 22.44 -14.84 -17.32
N ASP A 649 21.35 -15.45 -16.86
CA ASP A 649 20.95 -15.50 -15.47
C ASP A 649 20.95 -16.93 -14.96
N HIS A 650 21.13 -17.10 -13.66
CA HIS A 650 21.05 -18.39 -12.99
C HIS A 650 20.57 -18.24 -11.55
N ILE A 651 19.39 -18.79 -11.27
CA ILE A 651 18.85 -18.90 -9.90
C ILE A 651 19.31 -20.25 -9.33
N THR A 652 19.91 -20.24 -8.14
CA THR A 652 20.31 -21.46 -7.44
C THR A 652 19.08 -22.27 -7.04
N MET A 653 19.08 -23.56 -7.40
CA MET A 653 18.01 -24.49 -7.08
C MET A 653 18.31 -25.23 -5.78
N PRO A 654 17.40 -25.27 -4.79
CA PRO A 654 17.61 -26.06 -3.58
C PRO A 654 17.35 -27.54 -3.83
N TYR A 655 17.98 -28.41 -3.01
CA TYR A 655 17.56 -29.80 -2.84
C TYR A 655 16.57 -29.89 -1.68
N VAL A 656 15.45 -30.56 -1.90
CA VAL A 656 14.47 -30.82 -0.85
C VAL A 656 14.88 -32.06 -0.06
N ALA A 657 15.04 -31.90 1.26
CA ALA A 657 15.38 -33.01 2.13
C ALA A 657 14.19 -33.98 2.31
N ASP A 658 14.50 -35.29 2.38
CA ASP A 658 13.51 -36.29 2.76
C ASP A 658 13.17 -36.13 4.27
N SER A 659 11.90 -35.91 4.57
CA SER A 659 11.42 -35.70 5.94
C SER A 659 11.74 -36.88 6.85
N ALA A 660 11.66 -38.14 6.36
CA ALA A 660 11.95 -39.31 7.17
C ALA A 660 13.43 -39.39 7.56
N VAL A 661 14.33 -38.96 6.69
CA VAL A 661 15.77 -38.88 6.99
C VAL A 661 16.04 -37.83 8.06
N VAL A 662 15.37 -36.68 7.98
CA VAL A 662 15.47 -35.58 8.97
C VAL A 662 14.94 -36.03 10.33
N GLU A 663 13.75 -36.64 10.39
CA GLU A 663 13.15 -37.16 11.61
C GLU A 663 14.02 -38.20 12.31
N GLN A 664 14.62 -39.14 11.54
CA GLN A 664 15.55 -40.11 12.08
C GLN A 664 16.80 -39.46 12.68
N ALA A 665 17.32 -38.40 12.06
CA ALA A 665 18.45 -37.66 12.60
C ALA A 665 18.12 -36.93 13.87
N VAL A 666 16.96 -36.24 13.93
CA VAL A 666 16.47 -35.53 15.14
C VAL A 666 16.25 -36.50 16.29
N ALA A 667 15.65 -37.67 16.06
CA ALA A 667 15.46 -38.70 17.09
C ALA A 667 16.74 -39.21 17.72
N GLN A 668 17.89 -38.99 17.11
CA GLN A 668 19.22 -39.33 17.69
C GLN A 668 19.73 -38.25 18.65
N LEU A 669 19.22 -36.98 18.54
CA LEU A 669 19.61 -35.88 19.43
C LEU A 669 18.88 -35.96 20.79
N GLU A 670 17.74 -36.66 20.84
CA GLU A 670 16.93 -36.83 22.05
C GLU A 670 17.43 -38.01 22.94
N ARG A 671 18.46 -38.77 22.47
CA ARG A 671 19.11 -39.86 23.20
C ARG A 671 20.44 -39.40 23.80
#